data_383786d33119f20854bd37d3ace1beb0
#
_entry.id   383786d33119f20854bd37d3ace1beb0
#
_cell.length_a   1.000
_cell.length_b   1.000
_cell.length_c   1.000
_cell.angle_alpha   90.00
_cell.angle_beta   90.00
_cell.angle_gamma   90.00
#
_symmetry.space_group_name_H-M   'P 1'
#
loop_
_entity.id
_entity.type
_entity.pdbx_description
1 polymer ?
#
loop_
_entity_poly.entity_id
_entity_poly.type
_entity_poly.pdbx_seq_one_letter_code
_entity_poly.pdbx_strand_id
1 'polypeptide(L)'
;MSSRSAREVSRGLLLQVASLLAVFNSASATDYFVNPSAGNAYATVQAALDAVSGQSEFDRANIFIAPGIYEEIVTVDKPYLSFIGTGPSPEATKITSPRTIIVVGPFSWGQVVEIQNSATAFMARNLTFENSILDREVVSALAVRAAADRIIFDNVRFLGYQDTLLVDERSRQYFRDSFITGDSDFIFGDATAVFDHCTIESTDAGWITAANTKRTTANGLVFLDCALVAGTVRDPFVSDRTTPTAGSVFLGRPWEWWDSDTMPSVIFIRTLIGPHIIAAGWDPWDVTGIPGIDPTVNRDPLTRFSEFGSMDLNSIPLADSNGDGTPNGRVPWTDPMTKEQAANYTLEHIFGPVSFWNSTTEAETSGIDYESQGDPWNPIAQLALLPTAPGAPSQALNISTRLGVLTGDNVLIAGFILTGSVPKRVLLRAIGPSLEDNDIPDPLANPTLELRAADGRRIAFNNNWRYSQAEEITATGLSPTDDHESAILVTLAPGAYTAIVKGRRGTTGVALVEVYDLSGAEAAQLANISTRGFIDGGDGHVMIAGFILAGGSGGSRVIVRAIGPSLTSAGIEDPLANPTLELHDGNGIAIAFNDDWKDSQRAEIEATGLPPHDDRESAIVASLAAGPYTAVLAGRNGASGIGLIEVYNLGL
;
A
#
# COMPACT_ATOMS: atom_id res chain seq x y z
N MET A 1 -33.87 -29.65 -9.87
CA MET A 1 -34.05 -28.70 -8.77
C MET A 1 -32.70 -28.07 -8.34
N SER A 2 -31.55 -28.59 -8.74
CA SER A 2 -30.21 -28.14 -8.32
C SER A 2 -29.72 -26.80 -8.93
N SER A 3 -30.27 -26.38 -10.06
CA SER A 3 -29.78 -25.15 -10.74
C SER A 3 -30.35 -23.83 -10.18
N ARG A 4 -31.39 -23.86 -9.35
CA ARG A 4 -31.99 -22.66 -8.76
C ARG A 4 -31.26 -22.18 -7.53
N SER A 5 -30.76 -23.06 -6.67
CA SER A 5 -30.11 -22.67 -5.41
C SER A 5 -28.74 -21.97 -5.64
N ALA A 6 -27.95 -22.48 -6.60
CA ALA A 6 -26.65 -21.84 -6.93
C ALA A 6 -26.82 -20.45 -7.55
N ARG A 7 -27.88 -20.22 -8.34
CA ARG A 7 -28.17 -18.91 -8.97
C ARG A 7 -28.63 -17.83 -7.98
N GLU A 8 -29.37 -18.21 -6.94
CA GLU A 8 -29.85 -17.26 -5.92
C GLU A 8 -28.75 -16.90 -4.93
N VAL A 9 -27.87 -17.83 -4.62
CA VAL A 9 -26.73 -17.64 -3.71
C VAL A 9 -25.65 -16.72 -4.33
N SER A 10 -25.37 -16.83 -5.64
CA SER A 10 -24.42 -15.94 -6.28
C SER A 10 -24.95 -14.49 -6.41
N ARG A 11 -26.27 -14.31 -6.51
CA ARG A 11 -26.89 -12.97 -6.54
C ARG A 11 -26.78 -12.22 -5.21
N GLY A 12 -26.89 -12.90 -4.08
CA GLY A 12 -26.78 -12.26 -2.75
C GLY A 12 -25.38 -11.72 -2.47
N LEU A 13 -24.34 -12.46 -2.83
CA LEU A 13 -22.95 -12.03 -2.66
C LEU A 13 -22.59 -10.87 -3.59
N LEU A 14 -23.14 -10.85 -4.81
CA LEU A 14 -22.95 -9.82 -5.83
C LEU A 14 -23.62 -8.49 -5.50
N LEU A 15 -24.73 -8.48 -4.79
CA LEU A 15 -25.44 -7.24 -4.46
C LEU A 15 -24.71 -6.39 -3.41
N GLN A 16 -23.93 -7.00 -2.51
CA GLN A 16 -23.08 -6.22 -1.59
C GLN A 16 -21.82 -5.66 -2.25
N VAL A 17 -21.31 -6.33 -3.28
CA VAL A 17 -20.13 -5.87 -4.04
C VAL A 17 -20.51 -4.81 -5.09
N ALA A 18 -21.70 -4.92 -5.70
CA ALA A 18 -22.17 -3.97 -6.70
C ALA A 18 -22.54 -2.59 -6.13
N SER A 19 -22.86 -2.48 -4.84
CA SER A 19 -23.17 -1.17 -4.22
C SER A 19 -21.94 -0.28 -4.01
N LEU A 20 -20.72 -0.82 -4.10
CA LEU A 20 -19.47 -0.04 -4.03
C LEU A 20 -19.03 0.52 -5.41
N LEU A 21 -19.63 0.06 -6.50
CA LEU A 21 -19.28 0.47 -7.88
C LEU A 21 -20.21 1.55 -8.46
N ALA A 22 -21.15 2.08 -7.71
CA ALA A 22 -22.06 3.09 -8.20
C ALA A 22 -21.50 4.51 -8.00
N VAL A 23 -21.36 5.18 -9.14
CA VAL A 23 -21.07 6.59 -9.39
C VAL A 23 -19.58 6.92 -9.55
N PHE A 24 -18.99 6.51 -10.63
CA PHE A 24 -17.92 7.29 -11.23
C PHE A 24 -18.45 7.91 -12.55
N ASN A 25 -18.79 9.19 -12.51
CA ASN A 25 -18.73 9.99 -13.72
C ASN A 25 -17.28 9.93 -14.19
N SER A 26 -17.02 9.27 -15.30
CA SER A 26 -15.71 9.33 -15.95
C SER A 26 -15.47 10.79 -16.34
N ALA A 27 -14.57 11.46 -15.59
CA ALA A 27 -13.97 12.67 -16.10
C ALA A 27 -13.37 12.32 -17.48
N SER A 28 -13.65 13.12 -18.49
CA SER A 28 -13.01 12.97 -19.79
C SER A 28 -11.53 13.28 -19.58
N ALA A 29 -10.65 12.36 -19.98
CA ALA A 29 -9.21 12.53 -19.85
C ALA A 29 -8.59 12.41 -21.24
N THR A 30 -7.70 13.34 -21.59
CA THR A 30 -6.94 13.26 -22.83
C THR A 30 -5.67 12.44 -22.59
N ASP A 31 -5.52 11.35 -23.33
CA ASP A 31 -4.44 10.38 -23.19
C ASP A 31 -3.31 10.64 -24.19
N TYR A 32 -2.09 10.69 -23.67
CA TYR A 32 -0.84 10.81 -24.42
C TYR A 32 0.02 9.57 -24.15
N PHE A 33 0.71 9.06 -25.17
CA PHE A 33 1.51 7.84 -25.03
C PHE A 33 2.98 8.12 -25.31
N VAL A 34 3.86 7.70 -24.41
CA VAL A 34 5.31 7.77 -24.56
C VAL A 34 5.84 6.36 -24.78
N ASN A 35 6.42 6.13 -25.95
CA ASN A 35 7.07 4.87 -26.30
C ASN A 35 8.07 5.11 -27.45
N PRO A 36 9.38 5.15 -27.16
CA PRO A 36 10.40 5.40 -28.19
C PRO A 36 10.42 4.39 -29.34
N SER A 37 9.87 3.20 -29.12
CA SER A 37 9.83 2.11 -30.11
C SER A 37 8.57 2.09 -30.97
N ALA A 38 7.57 2.93 -30.68
CA ALA A 38 6.29 2.96 -31.38
C ALA A 38 6.16 4.24 -32.22
N GLY A 39 5.90 4.07 -33.52
CA GLY A 39 5.83 5.20 -34.48
C GLY A 39 4.66 6.16 -34.29
N ASN A 40 3.69 5.84 -33.44
CA ASN A 40 2.51 6.64 -33.13
C ASN A 40 2.48 7.20 -31.68
N ALA A 41 3.60 7.15 -30.99
CA ALA A 41 3.78 7.65 -29.62
C ALA A 41 4.91 8.68 -29.56
N TYR A 42 4.96 9.46 -28.48
CA TYR A 42 6.05 10.39 -28.23
C TYR A 42 7.32 9.62 -27.85
N ALA A 43 8.47 10.11 -28.29
CA ALA A 43 9.76 9.47 -27.99
C ALA A 43 10.26 9.78 -26.57
N THR A 44 9.86 10.93 -26.01
CA THR A 44 10.27 11.41 -24.68
C THR A 44 9.07 11.87 -23.87
N VAL A 45 9.22 11.86 -22.53
CA VAL A 45 8.19 12.34 -21.61
C VAL A 45 7.98 13.84 -21.79
N GLN A 46 9.07 14.62 -21.93
CA GLN A 46 8.97 16.07 -22.14
C GLN A 46 8.22 16.41 -23.43
N ALA A 47 8.47 15.67 -24.52
CA ALA A 47 7.75 15.92 -25.79
C ALA A 47 6.24 15.64 -25.70
N ALA A 48 5.83 14.62 -24.93
CA ALA A 48 4.43 14.37 -24.65
C ALA A 48 3.82 15.49 -23.79
N LEU A 49 4.54 15.92 -22.76
CA LEU A 49 4.14 17.01 -21.87
C LEU A 49 3.98 18.33 -22.66
N ASP A 50 4.91 18.66 -23.57
CA ASP A 50 4.85 19.87 -24.38
C ASP A 50 3.60 19.91 -25.28
N ALA A 51 3.15 18.74 -25.75
CA ALA A 51 1.96 18.58 -26.59
C ALA A 51 0.63 18.73 -25.83
N VAL A 52 0.65 18.60 -24.48
CA VAL A 52 -0.57 18.73 -23.67
C VAL A 52 -1.13 20.15 -23.76
N SER A 53 -2.43 20.25 -23.99
CA SER A 53 -3.15 21.54 -24.03
C SER A 53 -4.63 21.36 -23.71
N GLY A 54 -5.25 22.38 -23.12
CA GLY A 54 -6.69 22.43 -22.85
C GLY A 54 -7.16 21.64 -21.63
N GLN A 55 -6.24 21.08 -20.83
CA GLN A 55 -6.57 20.34 -19.62
C GLN A 55 -7.19 21.25 -18.53
N SER A 56 -8.04 20.64 -17.70
CA SER A 56 -8.70 21.31 -16.58
C SER A 56 -8.93 20.31 -15.44
N GLU A 57 -9.49 20.77 -14.33
CA GLU A 57 -9.89 19.90 -13.23
C GLU A 57 -10.84 18.77 -13.64
N PHE A 58 -11.71 19.03 -14.64
CA PHE A 58 -12.70 18.07 -15.13
C PHE A 58 -12.24 17.29 -16.38
N ASP A 59 -11.12 17.70 -16.99
CA ASP A 59 -10.54 17.08 -18.18
C ASP A 59 -9.00 17.03 -18.00
N ARG A 60 -8.54 16.05 -17.26
CA ARG A 60 -7.12 15.85 -16.95
C ARG A 60 -6.39 15.29 -18.17
N ALA A 61 -5.10 15.57 -18.28
CA ALA A 61 -4.26 14.91 -19.28
C ALA A 61 -3.46 13.77 -18.64
N ASN A 62 -3.53 12.58 -19.22
CA ASN A 62 -2.76 11.42 -18.78
C ASN A 62 -1.64 11.12 -19.77
N ILE A 63 -0.41 11.04 -19.25
CA ILE A 63 0.77 10.65 -20.04
C ILE A 63 1.15 9.23 -19.60
N PHE A 64 0.80 8.25 -20.44
CA PHE A 64 1.15 6.84 -20.25
C PHE A 64 2.56 6.60 -20.78
N ILE A 65 3.45 6.13 -19.91
CA ILE A 65 4.88 5.97 -20.20
C ILE A 65 5.20 4.48 -20.24
N ALA A 66 5.59 3.99 -21.41
CA ALA A 66 5.94 2.58 -21.62
C ALA A 66 7.16 2.18 -20.76
N PRO A 67 7.33 0.87 -20.44
CA PRO A 67 8.54 0.38 -19.82
C PRO A 67 9.79 0.80 -20.57
N GLY A 68 10.77 1.31 -19.85
CA GLY A 68 12.04 1.79 -20.41
C GLY A 68 12.79 2.75 -19.51
N ILE A 69 13.99 3.12 -19.94
CA ILE A 69 14.82 4.13 -19.29
C ILE A 69 14.79 5.40 -20.17
N TYR A 70 14.32 6.49 -19.59
CA TYR A 70 14.18 7.80 -20.23
C TYR A 70 15.25 8.72 -19.64
N GLU A 71 16.36 8.88 -20.38
CA GLU A 71 17.47 9.75 -19.98
C GLU A 71 17.15 11.20 -20.38
N GLU A 72 16.38 11.90 -19.57
CA GLU A 72 15.94 13.26 -19.85
C GLU A 72 15.72 14.07 -18.56
N ILE A 73 15.63 15.39 -18.71
CA ILE A 73 15.21 16.31 -17.68
C ILE A 73 13.79 16.71 -18.00
N VAL A 74 12.90 16.63 -17.02
CA VAL A 74 11.48 16.90 -17.21
C VAL A 74 11.05 18.09 -16.36
N THR A 75 10.43 19.08 -17.00
CA THR A 75 9.82 20.24 -16.32
C THR A 75 8.32 20.22 -16.50
N VAL A 76 7.61 19.95 -15.41
CA VAL A 76 6.14 19.94 -15.36
C VAL A 76 5.67 21.32 -14.97
N ASP A 77 5.09 22.06 -15.93
CA ASP A 77 4.64 23.45 -15.77
C ASP A 77 3.13 23.65 -15.95
N LYS A 78 2.38 22.55 -16.21
CA LYS A 78 0.94 22.57 -16.50
C LYS A 78 0.16 21.84 -15.41
N PRO A 79 -1.03 22.37 -14.99
CA PRO A 79 -1.86 21.74 -13.97
C PRO A 79 -2.61 20.52 -14.51
N TYR A 80 -3.19 19.70 -13.59
CA TYR A 80 -4.09 18.59 -13.90
C TYR A 80 -3.49 17.54 -14.84
N LEU A 81 -2.21 17.21 -14.63
CA LEU A 81 -1.47 16.19 -15.36
C LEU A 81 -1.29 14.93 -14.55
N SER A 82 -1.22 13.79 -15.24
CA SER A 82 -0.88 12.51 -14.62
C SER A 82 0.21 11.80 -15.43
N PHE A 83 1.29 11.37 -14.76
CA PHE A 83 2.29 10.45 -15.32
C PHE A 83 1.99 9.04 -14.84
N ILE A 84 1.87 8.09 -15.75
CA ILE A 84 1.49 6.70 -15.43
C ILE A 84 2.45 5.75 -16.13
N GLY A 85 3.32 5.11 -15.35
CA GLY A 85 4.15 4.01 -15.85
C GLY A 85 3.28 2.80 -16.20
N THR A 86 3.41 2.28 -17.43
CA THR A 86 2.59 1.16 -17.91
C THR A 86 3.26 -0.20 -17.69
N GLY A 87 4.42 -0.22 -17.04
CA GLY A 87 5.14 -1.44 -16.70
C GLY A 87 4.51 -2.21 -15.53
N PRO A 88 4.96 -3.46 -15.30
CA PRO A 88 4.44 -4.31 -14.22
C PRO A 88 4.85 -3.83 -12.82
N SER A 89 5.82 -2.93 -12.73
CA SER A 89 6.28 -2.34 -11.49
C SER A 89 6.90 -0.97 -11.75
N PRO A 90 7.09 -0.11 -10.71
CA PRO A 90 7.69 1.21 -10.88
C PRO A 90 9.13 1.18 -11.39
N GLU A 91 9.88 0.09 -11.18
CA GLU A 91 11.23 -0.09 -11.71
C GLU A 91 11.24 -0.23 -13.24
N ALA A 92 10.15 -0.69 -13.84
CA ALA A 92 10.06 -0.92 -15.28
C ALA A 92 10.05 0.38 -16.09
N THR A 93 9.63 1.50 -15.48
CA THR A 93 9.54 2.81 -16.14
C THR A 93 10.36 3.82 -15.35
N LYS A 94 11.50 4.25 -15.88
CA LYS A 94 12.44 5.11 -15.18
C LYS A 94 12.74 6.39 -15.94
N ILE A 95 12.54 7.55 -15.31
CA ILE A 95 13.02 8.86 -15.77
C ILE A 95 14.28 9.18 -14.98
N THR A 96 15.41 9.36 -15.66
CA THR A 96 16.73 9.49 -15.01
C THR A 96 17.63 10.49 -15.74
N SER A 97 18.54 11.11 -15.00
CA SER A 97 19.63 11.90 -15.57
C SER A 97 20.75 12.05 -14.53
N PRO A 98 22.03 12.02 -14.92
CA PRO A 98 23.13 12.35 -14.01
C PRO A 98 23.25 13.88 -13.85
N ARG A 99 22.54 14.45 -12.86
CA ARG A 99 22.51 15.90 -12.62
C ARG A 99 23.32 16.27 -11.40
N THR A 100 24.18 17.27 -11.57
CA THR A 100 24.82 17.95 -10.45
C THR A 100 24.17 19.31 -10.20
N ILE A 101 24.37 19.89 -9.03
CA ILE A 101 24.06 21.30 -8.79
C ILE A 101 24.94 22.13 -9.72
N ILE A 102 24.33 22.77 -10.71
CA ILE A 102 24.95 23.87 -11.42
C ILE A 102 24.57 25.13 -10.64
N VAL A 103 25.49 25.68 -9.88
CA VAL A 103 25.28 26.91 -9.15
C VAL A 103 25.13 28.05 -10.16
N VAL A 104 23.90 28.33 -10.58
CA VAL A 104 23.52 29.49 -11.37
C VAL A 104 22.56 30.31 -10.51
N GLY A 105 23.12 31.09 -9.60
CA GLY A 105 22.34 31.91 -8.66
C GLY A 105 22.15 31.25 -7.29
N PRO A 106 21.42 31.86 -6.36
CA PRO A 106 21.36 31.41 -4.98
C PRO A 106 20.60 30.08 -4.74
N PHE A 107 19.85 29.55 -5.71
CA PHE A 107 19.01 28.37 -5.53
C PHE A 107 18.82 27.55 -6.82
N SER A 108 19.87 26.99 -7.40
CA SER A 108 19.73 26.02 -8.51
C SER A 108 20.03 24.61 -7.99
N TRP A 109 19.01 23.75 -7.89
CA TRP A 109 19.08 22.47 -7.22
C TRP A 109 19.49 21.29 -8.11
N GLY A 110 19.62 21.45 -9.42
CA GLY A 110 20.05 20.36 -10.31
C GLY A 110 19.13 19.14 -10.36
N GLN A 111 17.82 19.33 -10.19
CA GLN A 111 16.80 18.27 -10.22
C GLN A 111 16.67 17.59 -11.58
N VAL A 112 16.30 16.30 -11.59
CA VAL A 112 15.95 15.57 -12.81
C VAL A 112 14.52 15.88 -13.22
N VAL A 113 13.59 15.93 -12.27
CA VAL A 113 12.20 16.32 -12.52
C VAL A 113 11.86 17.52 -11.65
N GLU A 114 11.36 18.57 -12.29
CA GLU A 114 10.84 19.76 -11.63
C GLU A 114 9.32 19.86 -11.83
N ILE A 115 8.56 19.85 -10.74
CA ILE A 115 7.12 20.09 -10.73
C ILE A 115 6.91 21.49 -10.20
N GLN A 116 6.72 22.44 -11.12
CA GLN A 116 6.61 23.88 -10.82
C GLN A 116 5.29 24.23 -10.14
N ASN A 117 5.22 25.37 -9.44
CA ASN A 117 4.01 25.87 -8.75
C ASN A 117 2.77 25.91 -9.64
N SER A 118 2.94 26.12 -10.95
CA SER A 118 1.86 26.12 -11.94
C SER A 118 1.23 24.74 -12.17
N ALA A 119 1.94 23.66 -11.84
CA ALA A 119 1.52 22.27 -12.08
C ALA A 119 0.58 21.72 -10.99
N THR A 120 -0.34 22.53 -10.50
CA THR A 120 -1.26 22.14 -9.42
C THR A 120 -2.03 20.86 -9.77
N ALA A 121 -2.30 20.04 -8.77
CA ALA A 121 -2.96 18.75 -8.89
C ALA A 121 -2.24 17.77 -9.83
N PHE A 122 -0.90 17.83 -9.90
CA PHE A 122 -0.09 16.82 -10.60
C PHE A 122 -0.18 15.46 -9.88
N MET A 123 -0.18 14.39 -10.64
CA MET A 123 -0.15 13.03 -10.10
C MET A 123 0.88 12.18 -10.85
N ALA A 124 1.54 11.27 -10.13
CA ALA A 124 2.40 10.25 -10.73
C ALA A 124 2.10 8.88 -10.13
N ARG A 125 2.09 7.85 -10.97
CA ARG A 125 1.86 6.45 -10.55
C ARG A 125 2.79 5.49 -11.25
N ASN A 126 3.29 4.49 -10.49
CA ASN A 126 3.97 3.31 -11.00
C ASN A 126 5.19 3.62 -11.88
N LEU A 127 6.09 4.48 -11.41
CA LEU A 127 7.32 4.84 -12.12
C LEU A 127 8.45 5.23 -11.15
N THR A 128 9.66 5.36 -11.68
CA THR A 128 10.87 5.73 -10.95
C THR A 128 11.40 7.07 -11.45
N PHE A 129 11.69 7.97 -10.51
CA PHE A 129 12.51 9.16 -10.72
C PHE A 129 13.89 8.92 -10.10
N GLU A 130 14.95 9.10 -10.87
CA GLU A 130 16.31 8.85 -10.40
C GLU A 130 17.27 9.97 -10.80
N ASN A 131 18.02 10.47 -9.84
CA ASN A 131 19.26 11.17 -10.15
C ASN A 131 20.39 10.15 -10.17
N SER A 132 20.89 9.83 -11.36
CA SER A 132 21.89 8.79 -11.58
C SER A 132 23.34 9.29 -11.52
N ILE A 133 23.59 10.43 -10.88
CA ILE A 133 24.93 10.93 -10.71
C ILE A 133 25.77 9.97 -9.89
N LEU A 134 26.99 9.69 -10.34
CA LEU A 134 27.93 8.79 -9.67
C LEU A 134 29.02 9.53 -8.87
N ASP A 135 29.18 10.83 -9.10
CA ASP A 135 30.18 11.63 -8.42
C ASP A 135 29.65 12.16 -7.10
N ARG A 136 30.12 11.59 -6.01
CA ARG A 136 29.72 11.90 -4.63
C ARG A 136 30.51 13.03 -3.97
N GLU A 137 31.48 13.58 -4.62
CA GLU A 137 32.06 14.86 -4.22
C GLU A 137 31.10 16.03 -4.56
N VAL A 138 29.98 15.70 -5.24
CA VAL A 138 28.91 16.64 -5.58
C VAL A 138 27.86 16.66 -4.48
N VAL A 139 27.53 17.84 -4.03
CA VAL A 139 26.80 18.16 -2.79
C VAL A 139 25.31 17.76 -2.83
N SER A 140 24.69 17.39 -3.96
CA SER A 140 23.27 17.04 -4.02
C SER A 140 22.94 16.20 -5.24
N ALA A 141 22.07 15.20 -5.06
CA ALA A 141 21.60 14.29 -6.10
C ALA A 141 20.06 14.32 -6.18
N LEU A 142 19.49 15.52 -6.38
CA LEU A 142 18.06 15.76 -6.37
C LEU A 142 17.36 15.05 -7.53
N ALA A 143 16.52 14.07 -7.21
CA ALA A 143 15.69 13.40 -8.20
C ALA A 143 14.46 14.25 -8.56
N VAL A 144 13.74 14.77 -7.56
CA VAL A 144 12.52 15.56 -7.77
C VAL A 144 12.48 16.80 -6.88
N ARG A 145 12.17 17.95 -7.49
CA ARG A 145 11.64 19.13 -6.80
C ARG A 145 10.13 19.19 -7.04
N ALA A 146 9.34 19.13 -5.98
CA ALA A 146 7.90 19.17 -6.00
C ALA A 146 7.41 20.46 -5.34
N ALA A 147 6.96 21.43 -6.15
CA ALA A 147 6.60 22.77 -5.68
C ALA A 147 5.10 23.11 -5.86
N ALA A 148 4.34 22.31 -6.62
CA ALA A 148 2.92 22.57 -6.86
C ALA A 148 2.03 22.10 -5.72
N ASP A 149 0.88 22.76 -5.56
CA ASP A 149 -0.13 22.36 -4.60
C ASP A 149 -0.94 21.14 -5.08
N ARG A 150 -1.29 20.25 -4.16
CA ARG A 150 -2.10 19.03 -4.38
C ARG A 150 -1.43 18.00 -5.28
N ILE A 151 -0.14 17.75 -5.05
CA ILE A 151 0.61 16.69 -5.74
C ILE A 151 0.32 15.33 -5.09
N ILE A 152 0.19 14.29 -5.92
CA ILE A 152 0.06 12.89 -5.46
C ILE A 152 1.11 12.02 -6.15
N PHE A 153 1.83 11.25 -5.33
CA PHE A 153 2.69 10.17 -5.78
C PHE A 153 2.18 8.83 -5.22
N ASP A 154 1.85 7.91 -6.10
CA ASP A 154 1.26 6.62 -5.78
C ASP A 154 2.11 5.49 -6.38
N ASN A 155 2.75 4.66 -5.54
CA ASN A 155 3.69 3.65 -5.97
C ASN A 155 4.82 4.21 -6.85
N VAL A 156 5.49 5.26 -6.37
CA VAL A 156 6.59 5.94 -7.07
C VAL A 156 7.90 5.72 -6.33
N ARG A 157 8.99 5.57 -7.07
CA ARG A 157 10.33 5.44 -6.49
C ARG A 157 11.12 6.72 -6.74
N PHE A 158 11.77 7.21 -5.68
CA PHE A 158 12.67 8.37 -5.71
C PHE A 158 14.06 7.89 -5.34
N LEU A 159 14.98 7.94 -6.30
CA LEU A 159 16.33 7.43 -6.14
C LEU A 159 17.35 8.55 -6.29
N GLY A 160 18.12 8.77 -5.25
CA GLY A 160 19.20 9.75 -5.19
C GLY A 160 20.16 9.43 -4.07
N TYR A 161 20.87 10.45 -3.62
CA TYR A 161 21.81 10.39 -2.49
C TYR A 161 21.46 11.49 -1.48
N GLN A 162 22.37 12.49 -1.31
CA GLN A 162 22.02 13.69 -0.54
C GLN A 162 20.93 14.46 -1.29
N ASP A 163 19.94 14.99 -0.56
CA ASP A 163 18.88 15.87 -1.09
C ASP A 163 18.01 15.21 -2.19
N THR A 164 17.61 13.95 -2.05
CA THR A 164 16.87 13.21 -3.10
C THR A 164 15.53 13.84 -3.48
N LEU A 165 14.74 14.30 -2.50
CA LEU A 165 13.38 14.78 -2.68
C LEU A 165 13.15 16.12 -1.96
N LEU A 166 12.97 17.19 -2.73
CA LEU A 166 12.58 18.51 -2.23
C LEU A 166 11.06 18.69 -2.33
N VAL A 167 10.39 18.81 -1.18
CA VAL A 167 8.97 19.13 -1.06
C VAL A 167 8.84 20.61 -0.65
N ASP A 168 8.41 21.46 -1.59
CA ASP A 168 8.67 22.89 -1.55
C ASP A 168 7.40 23.77 -1.64
N GLU A 169 7.56 25.08 -1.43
CA GLU A 169 6.55 26.13 -1.63
C GLU A 169 5.30 25.99 -0.74
N ARG A 170 5.44 25.45 0.47
CA ARG A 170 4.33 25.26 1.43
C ARG A 170 3.12 24.54 0.82
N SER A 171 3.37 23.78 -0.24
CA SER A 171 2.37 23.03 -0.99
C SER A 171 1.84 21.82 -0.21
N ARG A 172 0.69 21.29 -0.62
CA ARG A 172 0.13 20.05 -0.07
C ARG A 172 0.52 18.89 -0.97
N GLN A 173 1.16 17.87 -0.38
CA GLN A 173 1.69 16.73 -1.12
C GLN A 173 1.36 15.42 -0.41
N TYR A 174 1.00 14.39 -1.16
CA TYR A 174 0.67 13.07 -0.65
C TYR A 174 1.44 11.99 -1.38
N PHE A 175 2.17 11.20 -0.63
CA PHE A 175 2.97 10.07 -1.09
C PHE A 175 2.37 8.79 -0.52
N ARG A 176 1.95 7.86 -1.38
CA ARG A 176 1.39 6.60 -0.95
C ARG A 176 2.17 5.43 -1.51
N ASP A 177 2.41 4.40 -0.68
CA ASP A 177 3.05 3.15 -1.08
C ASP A 177 4.36 3.36 -1.87
N SER A 178 5.05 4.47 -1.61
CA SER A 178 6.20 4.94 -2.38
C SER A 178 7.52 4.57 -1.70
N PHE A 179 8.58 4.53 -2.49
CA PHE A 179 9.92 4.18 -2.04
C PHE A 179 10.87 5.37 -2.22
N ILE A 180 11.47 5.84 -1.14
CA ILE A 180 12.41 6.96 -1.15
C ILE A 180 13.75 6.49 -0.60
N THR A 181 14.85 6.77 -1.28
CA THR A 181 16.18 6.40 -0.83
C THR A 181 17.17 7.55 -0.93
N GLY A 182 18.08 7.61 0.02
CA GLY A 182 19.16 8.60 0.08
C GLY A 182 20.10 8.36 1.25
N ASP A 183 20.98 9.33 1.50
CA ASP A 183 21.94 9.27 2.61
C ASP A 183 21.84 10.44 3.58
N SER A 184 21.79 11.69 3.10
CA SER A 184 21.72 12.89 3.94
C SER A 184 20.63 13.83 3.49
N ASP A 185 19.79 14.28 4.42
CA ASP A 185 18.72 15.27 4.19
C ASP A 185 17.85 14.91 2.98
N PHE A 186 17.67 13.61 2.72
CA PHE A 186 17.15 13.15 1.44
C PHE A 186 15.63 13.34 1.27
N ILE A 187 14.92 13.76 2.32
CA ILE A 187 13.56 14.29 2.27
C ILE A 187 13.56 15.64 2.98
N PHE A 188 13.40 16.72 2.23
CA PHE A 188 13.56 18.06 2.80
C PHE A 188 12.60 19.09 2.19
N GLY A 189 12.42 20.22 2.88
CA GLY A 189 11.60 21.32 2.39
C GLY A 189 10.56 21.83 3.39
N ASP A 190 9.64 22.69 2.90
CA ASP A 190 8.66 23.42 3.72
C ASP A 190 7.20 23.07 3.43
N ALA A 191 6.96 22.07 2.59
CA ALA A 191 5.60 21.61 2.26
C ALA A 191 4.91 20.93 3.44
N THR A 192 3.56 20.88 3.40
CA THR A 192 2.76 19.90 4.13
C THR A 192 2.75 18.61 3.32
N ALA A 193 3.67 17.69 3.62
CA ALA A 193 3.84 16.44 2.89
C ALA A 193 3.53 15.24 3.76
N VAL A 194 2.57 14.41 3.33
CA VAL A 194 2.19 13.17 4.02
C VAL A 194 2.75 11.97 3.27
N PHE A 195 3.55 11.18 3.96
CA PHE A 195 4.08 9.89 3.50
C PHE A 195 3.28 8.79 4.17
N ASP A 196 2.49 8.07 3.39
CA ASP A 196 1.54 7.06 3.85
C ASP A 196 1.95 5.68 3.33
N HIS A 197 2.27 4.74 4.23
CA HIS A 197 2.75 3.39 3.91
C HIS A 197 4.01 3.37 3.03
N CYS A 198 4.87 4.40 3.14
CA CYS A 198 6.10 4.50 2.35
C CYS A 198 7.24 3.69 2.97
N THR A 199 8.16 3.22 2.12
CA THR A 199 9.45 2.66 2.52
C THR A 199 10.53 3.72 2.33
N ILE A 200 11.22 4.05 3.42
CA ILE A 200 12.29 5.05 3.46
C ILE A 200 13.60 4.32 3.71
N GLU A 201 14.48 4.30 2.72
CA GLU A 201 15.72 3.55 2.77
C GLU A 201 16.94 4.48 2.92
N SER A 202 17.67 4.33 4.01
CA SER A 202 18.96 5.01 4.20
C SER A 202 20.10 4.17 3.63
N THR A 203 20.93 4.77 2.76
CA THR A 203 22.04 4.07 2.08
C THR A 203 23.40 4.37 2.69
N ASP A 204 23.50 5.31 3.61
CA ASP A 204 24.70 5.63 4.41
C ASP A 204 24.28 6.24 5.76
N ALA A 205 25.25 6.53 6.62
CA ALA A 205 25.06 7.34 7.82
C ALA A 205 24.65 8.78 7.42
N GLY A 206 23.69 9.36 8.16
CA GLY A 206 23.22 10.72 7.85
C GLY A 206 21.85 11.02 8.46
N TRP A 207 21.05 11.78 7.74
CA TRP A 207 19.75 12.27 8.20
C TRP A 207 18.67 11.96 7.18
N ILE A 208 17.55 11.40 7.62
CA ILE A 208 16.41 11.13 6.73
C ILE A 208 15.77 12.44 6.30
N THR A 209 15.48 13.32 7.26
CA THR A 209 14.73 14.57 6.98
C THR A 209 15.50 15.82 7.33
N ALA A 210 15.25 16.90 6.55
CA ALA A 210 15.67 18.27 6.84
C ALA A 210 14.51 19.23 6.56
N ALA A 211 13.57 19.34 7.49
CA ALA A 211 12.41 20.21 7.34
C ALA A 211 12.76 21.66 7.62
N ASN A 212 12.16 22.60 6.85
CA ASN A 212 12.20 24.03 7.13
C ASN A 212 10.80 24.66 7.13
N THR A 213 9.84 23.91 7.62
CA THR A 213 8.44 24.31 7.75
C THR A 213 8.31 25.71 8.34
N LYS A 214 7.51 26.58 7.73
CA LYS A 214 7.26 27.91 8.23
C LYS A 214 6.48 27.86 9.55
N ARG A 215 6.72 28.83 10.42
CA ARG A 215 6.06 28.96 11.71
C ARG A 215 4.53 28.96 11.59
N THR A 216 4.01 29.59 10.53
CA THR A 216 2.56 29.69 10.26
C THR A 216 1.96 28.48 9.54
N THR A 217 2.79 27.52 9.08
CA THR A 217 2.33 26.27 8.46
C THR A 217 2.18 25.20 9.54
N ALA A 218 0.98 24.67 9.74
CA ALA A 218 0.70 23.81 10.88
C ALA A 218 1.40 22.44 10.83
N ASN A 219 1.43 21.80 9.67
CA ASN A 219 2.03 20.50 9.47
C ASN A 219 3.15 20.58 8.43
N GLY A 220 4.30 19.98 8.72
CA GLY A 220 5.40 19.79 7.77
C GLY A 220 5.41 18.39 7.18
N LEU A 221 6.46 17.62 7.47
CA LEU A 221 6.62 16.25 6.99
C LEU A 221 5.93 15.28 7.96
N VAL A 222 4.96 14.53 7.49
CA VAL A 222 4.18 13.59 8.31
C VAL A 222 4.29 12.18 7.72
N PHE A 223 4.80 11.24 8.52
CA PHE A 223 4.99 9.84 8.14
C PHE A 223 3.98 8.97 8.88
N LEU A 224 3.08 8.33 8.12
CA LEU A 224 2.03 7.46 8.64
C LEU A 224 2.30 6.03 8.20
N ASP A 225 2.39 5.10 9.16
CA ASP A 225 2.55 3.67 8.89
C ASP A 225 3.73 3.33 7.95
N CYS A 226 4.80 4.12 7.97
CA CYS A 226 5.99 3.97 7.13
C CYS A 226 6.97 2.95 7.68
N ALA A 227 7.94 2.52 6.86
CA ALA A 227 9.05 1.67 7.26
C ALA A 227 10.40 2.36 6.97
N LEU A 228 11.22 2.54 8.02
CA LEU A 228 12.60 3.06 7.89
C LEU A 228 13.55 1.88 7.87
N VAL A 229 14.24 1.67 6.73
CA VAL A 229 15.09 0.51 6.50
C VAL A 229 16.52 0.91 6.12
N ALA A 230 17.48 0.05 6.46
CA ALA A 230 18.85 0.21 6.00
C ALA A 230 18.99 -0.43 4.60
N GLY A 231 19.43 0.35 3.65
CA GLY A 231 19.66 -0.10 2.28
C GLY A 231 21.03 -0.69 2.06
N THR A 232 21.21 -1.30 0.90
CA THR A 232 22.51 -1.67 0.38
C THR A 232 23.01 -0.60 -0.57
N VAL A 233 24.32 -0.38 -0.57
CA VAL A 233 24.97 0.56 -1.48
C VAL A 233 24.66 0.21 -2.93
N ARG A 234 24.13 1.16 -3.69
CA ARG A 234 23.75 0.97 -5.09
C ARG A 234 24.86 1.33 -6.08
N ASP A 235 25.93 1.96 -5.60
CA ASP A 235 27.04 2.37 -6.46
C ASP A 235 28.09 1.26 -6.55
N PRO A 236 28.24 0.60 -7.71
CA PRO A 236 29.19 -0.47 -7.89
C PRO A 236 30.66 0.02 -7.95
N PHE A 237 30.89 1.34 -8.00
CA PHE A 237 32.22 1.93 -8.11
C PHE A 237 32.80 2.42 -6.77
N VAL A 238 32.00 2.40 -5.70
CA VAL A 238 32.45 2.80 -4.35
C VAL A 238 32.60 1.57 -3.48
N SER A 239 33.85 1.09 -3.36
CA SER A 239 34.20 -0.14 -2.64
C SER A 239 34.17 -0.05 -1.11
N ASP A 240 34.01 1.13 -0.54
CA ASP A 240 34.11 1.41 0.90
C ASP A 240 32.76 1.73 1.58
N ARG A 241 31.65 1.68 0.83
CA ARG A 241 30.33 1.92 1.40
C ARG A 241 29.72 0.65 1.96
N THR A 242 29.42 0.74 3.21
CA THR A 242 28.71 -0.30 3.96
C THR A 242 27.25 0.13 4.15
N THR A 243 26.34 -0.83 4.19
CA THR A 243 24.99 -0.64 4.73
C THR A 243 25.09 0.16 6.04
N PRO A 244 24.22 1.16 6.28
CA PRO A 244 24.25 1.92 7.52
C PRO A 244 24.32 1.02 8.74
N THR A 245 25.28 1.26 9.61
CA THR A 245 25.45 0.46 10.83
C THR A 245 24.36 0.77 11.84
N ALA A 246 24.19 -0.09 12.81
CA ALA A 246 23.24 0.18 13.91
C ALA A 246 23.56 1.51 14.61
N GLY A 247 22.54 2.38 14.74
CA GLY A 247 22.67 3.68 15.38
C GLY A 247 23.52 4.71 14.63
N SER A 248 23.54 4.70 13.30
CA SER A 248 24.30 5.66 12.50
C SER A 248 23.45 6.70 11.74
N VAL A 249 22.12 6.56 11.75
CA VAL A 249 21.21 7.42 11.01
C VAL A 249 20.27 8.15 11.95
N PHE A 250 20.08 9.44 11.75
CA PHE A 250 19.08 10.25 12.46
C PHE A 250 17.76 10.28 11.70
N LEU A 251 16.65 10.40 12.43
CA LEU A 251 15.32 10.65 11.86
C LEU A 251 15.27 11.99 11.10
N GLY A 252 16.05 12.95 11.57
CA GLY A 252 16.21 14.23 10.90
C GLY A 252 16.86 15.30 11.75
N ARG A 253 16.95 16.46 11.16
CA ARG A 253 17.46 17.68 11.77
C ARG A 253 16.68 18.91 11.28
N PRO A 254 16.60 20.03 12.05
CA PRO A 254 15.86 21.22 11.64
C PRO A 254 16.68 22.04 10.66
N TRP A 255 16.12 22.42 9.53
CA TRP A 255 16.75 23.31 8.57
C TRP A 255 16.33 24.77 8.83
N GLU A 256 16.96 25.44 9.81
CA GLU A 256 16.55 26.79 10.31
C GLU A 256 17.58 27.91 10.15
N TRP A 257 18.77 27.63 9.69
CA TRP A 257 19.95 28.46 9.93
C TRP A 257 19.98 29.87 9.27
N TRP A 258 19.09 30.21 8.37
CA TRP A 258 19.05 31.57 7.81
C TRP A 258 17.65 32.21 7.81
N ASP A 259 16.65 31.56 8.30
CA ASP A 259 15.28 32.07 8.30
C ASP A 259 14.65 31.97 9.68
N SER A 260 14.51 33.11 10.35
CA SER A 260 13.89 33.20 11.68
C SER A 260 12.38 32.92 11.67
N ASP A 261 11.77 32.75 10.48
CA ASP A 261 10.34 32.47 10.31
C ASP A 261 10.05 30.96 10.14
N THR A 262 11.04 30.12 10.41
CA THR A 262 10.86 28.66 10.39
C THR A 262 10.58 28.11 11.78
N MET A 263 9.82 27.01 11.82
CA MET A 263 9.61 26.13 12.96
C MET A 263 9.42 24.71 12.41
N PRO A 264 10.51 24.01 12.11
CA PRO A 264 10.50 22.73 11.43
C PRO A 264 9.57 21.71 12.08
N SER A 265 8.80 21.00 11.27
CA SER A 265 7.81 20.02 11.73
C SER A 265 8.02 18.68 11.04
N VAL A 266 8.31 17.64 11.82
CA VAL A 266 8.46 16.25 11.35
C VAL A 266 7.78 15.31 12.34
N ILE A 267 6.90 14.47 11.85
CA ILE A 267 6.05 13.63 12.68
C ILE A 267 6.05 12.20 12.15
N PHE A 268 6.40 11.24 12.99
CA PHE A 268 6.32 9.81 12.69
C PHE A 268 5.23 9.14 13.53
N ILE A 269 4.26 8.49 12.87
CA ILE A 269 3.17 7.80 13.56
C ILE A 269 3.12 6.35 13.08
N ARG A 270 3.16 5.40 14.02
CA ARG A 270 3.13 3.94 13.80
C ARG A 270 4.20 3.45 12.81
N THR A 271 5.36 4.08 12.85
CA THR A 271 6.46 3.80 11.92
C THR A 271 7.28 2.59 12.37
N LEU A 272 7.63 1.73 11.42
CA LEU A 272 8.57 0.63 11.62
C LEU A 272 10.00 1.18 11.52
N ILE A 273 10.78 1.04 12.59
CA ILE A 273 12.12 1.64 12.69
C ILE A 273 13.19 0.57 12.71
N GLY A 274 14.07 0.60 11.72
CA GLY A 274 15.22 -0.31 11.63
C GLY A 274 16.32 0.02 12.64
N PRO A 275 17.20 -0.95 12.95
CA PRO A 275 18.26 -0.79 13.94
C PRO A 275 19.34 0.23 13.57
N HIS A 276 19.38 0.71 12.34
CA HIS A 276 20.29 1.76 11.88
C HIS A 276 19.94 3.13 12.47
N ILE A 277 18.70 3.35 12.93
CA ILE A 277 18.28 4.60 13.54
C ILE A 277 18.90 4.75 14.93
N ILE A 278 19.56 5.89 15.16
CA ILE A 278 20.20 6.21 16.44
C ILE A 278 19.18 6.40 17.58
N ALA A 279 19.54 6.01 18.80
CA ALA A 279 18.64 6.14 19.95
C ALA A 279 18.21 7.61 20.21
N ALA A 280 19.09 8.57 19.98
CA ALA A 280 18.78 10.01 20.09
C ALA A 280 17.64 10.45 19.15
N GLY A 281 17.45 9.76 18.06
CA GLY A 281 16.44 10.04 17.03
C GLY A 281 16.76 11.26 16.16
N TRP A 282 17.05 12.39 16.78
CA TRP A 282 17.14 13.68 16.12
C TRP A 282 18.48 14.36 16.40
N ASP A 283 18.93 15.20 15.47
CA ASP A 283 20.15 16.00 15.54
C ASP A 283 19.78 17.50 15.57
N PRO A 284 20.39 18.32 16.46
CA PRO A 284 20.05 19.74 16.59
C PRO A 284 20.58 20.64 15.47
N TRP A 285 21.24 20.11 14.44
CA TRP A 285 21.97 20.83 13.40
C TRP A 285 23.20 21.59 13.93
N ASP A 286 24.39 21.10 13.61
CA ASP A 286 25.64 21.76 14.00
C ASP A 286 25.84 23.06 13.19
N VAL A 287 25.76 24.18 13.89
CA VAL A 287 25.99 25.51 13.32
C VAL A 287 27.43 26.01 13.53
N THR A 288 28.34 25.16 14.01
CA THR A 288 29.75 25.53 14.20
C THR A 288 30.41 25.86 12.86
N GLY A 289 30.98 27.04 12.77
CA GLY A 289 31.67 27.52 11.55
C GLY A 289 30.80 28.31 10.57
N ILE A 290 29.52 28.54 10.83
CA ILE A 290 28.68 29.40 10.02
C ILE A 290 28.92 30.86 10.39
N PRO A 291 29.36 31.74 9.45
CA PRO A 291 29.61 33.12 9.74
C PRO A 291 28.35 33.87 10.25
N GLY A 292 28.47 34.49 11.42
CA GLY A 292 27.38 35.28 12.01
C GLY A 292 26.48 34.56 12.98
N ILE A 293 26.66 33.24 13.17
CA ILE A 293 25.96 32.45 14.18
C ILE A 293 26.91 32.17 15.35
N ASP A 294 26.45 32.42 16.55
CA ASP A 294 27.22 32.15 17.77
C ASP A 294 27.07 30.67 18.16
N PRO A 295 28.07 29.80 17.97
CA PRO A 295 28.01 28.38 18.26
C PRO A 295 27.93 28.10 19.78
N THR A 296 28.08 29.10 20.64
CA THR A 296 28.01 28.95 22.11
C THR A 296 26.58 29.11 22.63
N VAL A 297 25.66 29.58 21.80
CA VAL A 297 24.23 29.61 22.15
C VAL A 297 23.67 28.21 21.95
N ASN A 298 23.71 27.43 23.03
CA ASN A 298 23.03 26.12 23.10
C ASN A 298 21.52 26.40 23.07
N ARG A 299 20.93 26.44 21.89
CA ARG A 299 19.48 26.51 21.72
C ARG A 299 19.00 25.10 21.45
N ASP A 300 18.11 24.63 22.32
CA ASP A 300 17.20 23.59 21.88
C ASP A 300 16.45 24.16 20.66
N PRO A 301 16.47 23.50 19.50
CA PRO A 301 15.83 24.03 18.30
C PRO A 301 14.34 24.23 18.55
N LEU A 302 13.78 25.33 18.05
CA LEU A 302 12.32 25.50 18.01
C LEU A 302 11.76 24.60 16.93
N THR A 303 11.36 23.40 17.32
CA THR A 303 10.86 22.38 16.39
C THR A 303 9.54 21.82 16.86
N ARG A 304 8.86 21.16 15.94
CA ARG A 304 7.68 20.33 16.18
C ARG A 304 7.99 18.89 15.72
N PHE A 305 8.96 18.26 16.39
CA PHE A 305 9.42 16.92 16.08
C PHE A 305 8.79 15.93 17.05
N SER A 306 8.01 14.99 16.53
CA SER A 306 7.23 14.04 17.33
C SER A 306 7.27 12.63 16.77
N GLU A 307 7.11 11.66 17.67
CA GLU A 307 6.88 10.26 17.34
C GLU A 307 5.72 9.71 18.16
N PHE A 308 4.96 8.77 17.61
CA PHE A 308 3.96 8.01 18.35
C PHE A 308 3.81 6.59 17.81
N GLY A 309 3.85 5.59 18.68
CA GLY A 309 3.60 4.20 18.33
C GLY A 309 4.66 3.58 17.43
N SER A 310 5.90 4.08 17.48
CA SER A 310 7.04 3.54 16.75
C SER A 310 7.35 2.10 17.19
N MET A 311 7.65 1.23 16.21
CA MET A 311 7.88 -0.21 16.38
C MET A 311 9.19 -0.62 15.71
N ASP A 312 9.75 -1.75 16.12
CA ASP A 312 10.83 -2.37 15.35
C ASP A 312 10.31 -3.00 14.04
N LEU A 313 11.20 -3.46 13.15
CA LEU A 313 10.83 -4.10 11.88
C LEU A 313 10.07 -5.43 12.04
N ASN A 314 9.94 -5.95 13.26
CA ASN A 314 9.09 -7.11 13.59
C ASN A 314 7.74 -6.69 14.19
N SER A 315 7.39 -5.41 14.11
CA SER A 315 6.18 -4.83 14.69
C SER A 315 6.10 -4.96 16.22
N ILE A 316 7.25 -4.97 16.91
CA ILE A 316 7.32 -4.93 18.36
C ILE A 316 7.45 -3.46 18.78
N PRO A 317 6.56 -2.93 19.62
CA PRO A 317 6.65 -1.55 20.08
C PRO A 317 8.02 -1.25 20.70
N LEU A 318 8.62 -0.12 20.33
CA LEU A 318 9.83 0.36 20.97
C LEU A 318 9.55 0.71 22.42
N ALA A 319 10.55 0.50 23.28
CA ALA A 319 10.39 0.74 24.70
C ALA A 319 10.13 2.23 24.99
N ASP A 320 9.05 2.50 25.69
CA ASP A 320 8.63 3.80 26.18
C ASP A 320 8.38 3.67 27.70
N SER A 321 9.40 3.98 28.51
CA SER A 321 9.39 3.72 29.96
C SER A 321 8.59 4.75 30.75
N ASN A 322 8.38 5.94 30.19
CA ASN A 322 7.65 7.04 30.84
C ASN A 322 6.19 7.13 30.35
N GLY A 323 5.84 6.42 29.27
CA GLY A 323 4.47 6.34 28.75
C GLY A 323 4.00 7.61 28.06
N ASP A 324 4.94 8.43 27.55
CA ASP A 324 4.64 9.68 26.85
C ASP A 324 4.47 9.51 25.33
N GLY A 325 4.56 8.29 24.83
CA GLY A 325 4.45 7.97 23.40
C GLY A 325 5.76 8.04 22.63
N THR A 326 6.84 8.50 23.26
CA THR A 326 8.15 8.68 22.65
C THR A 326 9.08 7.52 23.02
N PRO A 327 9.79 6.89 22.07
CA PRO A 327 10.76 5.84 22.38
C PRO A 327 11.88 6.31 23.30
N ASN A 328 12.35 5.42 24.19
CA ASN A 328 13.43 5.71 25.11
C ASN A 328 14.71 6.17 24.39
N GLY A 329 15.38 7.14 24.98
CA GLY A 329 16.68 7.64 24.51
C GLY A 329 16.62 8.77 23.49
N ARG A 330 15.43 9.21 23.10
CA ARG A 330 15.25 10.41 22.26
C ARG A 330 15.77 11.67 22.95
N VAL A 331 16.19 12.63 22.17
CA VAL A 331 16.62 13.94 22.69
C VAL A 331 15.48 14.65 23.44
N PRO A 332 15.77 15.41 24.51
CA PRO A 332 14.73 15.95 25.41
C PRO A 332 13.93 17.12 24.83
N TRP A 333 14.31 17.66 23.69
CA TRP A 333 13.65 18.80 23.04
C TRP A 333 12.62 18.40 21.97
N THR A 334 12.27 17.10 21.86
CA THR A 334 11.16 16.64 21.03
C THR A 334 9.83 16.80 21.75
N ASP A 335 8.76 16.89 20.96
CA ASP A 335 7.38 17.00 21.46
C ASP A 335 6.78 15.62 21.71
N PRO A 336 6.57 15.17 22.95
CA PRO A 336 5.81 13.96 23.20
C PRO A 336 4.39 14.05 22.66
N MET A 337 3.87 12.95 22.15
CA MET A 337 2.53 12.90 21.54
C MET A 337 1.65 11.88 22.24
N THR A 338 0.48 12.30 22.72
CA THR A 338 -0.49 11.37 23.30
C THR A 338 -1.23 10.58 22.20
N LYS A 339 -1.89 9.49 22.61
CA LYS A 339 -2.70 8.67 21.69
C LYS A 339 -3.83 9.49 21.05
N GLU A 340 -4.49 10.35 21.81
CA GLU A 340 -5.57 11.23 21.35
C GLU A 340 -5.07 12.22 20.32
N GLN A 341 -3.89 12.73 20.54
CA GLN A 341 -3.23 13.64 19.62
C GLN A 341 -2.84 12.92 18.33
N ALA A 342 -2.21 11.75 18.42
CA ALA A 342 -1.85 10.94 17.25
C ALA A 342 -3.09 10.54 16.42
N ALA A 343 -4.23 10.29 17.05
CA ALA A 343 -5.49 9.97 16.37
C ALA A 343 -6.01 11.12 15.50
N ASN A 344 -5.60 12.35 15.76
CA ASN A 344 -5.99 13.51 14.96
C ASN A 344 -5.18 13.66 13.65
N TYR A 345 -4.05 12.94 13.50
CA TYR A 345 -3.28 12.98 12.26
C TYR A 345 -3.95 12.11 11.17
N THR A 346 -5.13 12.54 10.75
CA THR A 346 -5.87 12.00 9.59
C THR A 346 -5.67 12.91 8.38
N LEU A 347 -5.81 12.38 7.17
CA LEU A 347 -5.70 13.19 5.94
C LEU A 347 -6.69 14.35 5.93
N GLU A 348 -7.88 14.17 6.50
CA GLU A 348 -8.90 15.22 6.62
C GLU A 348 -8.43 16.39 7.51
N HIS A 349 -7.76 16.10 8.64
CA HIS A 349 -7.23 17.14 9.52
C HIS A 349 -5.95 17.77 8.96
N ILE A 350 -5.05 16.97 8.39
CA ILE A 350 -3.77 17.47 7.86
C ILE A 350 -3.99 18.39 6.65
N PHE A 351 -4.90 17.99 5.75
CA PHE A 351 -5.20 18.72 4.51
C PHE A 351 -6.49 19.54 4.59
N GLY A 352 -7.04 19.72 5.79
CA GLY A 352 -8.21 20.56 6.04
C GLY A 352 -7.92 22.05 5.92
N PRO A 353 -8.97 22.90 5.87
CA PRO A 353 -8.81 24.34 5.73
C PRO A 353 -8.27 25.02 6.99
N VAL A 354 -8.43 24.40 8.14
CA VAL A 354 -7.88 24.85 9.42
C VAL A 354 -6.99 23.73 9.91
N SER A 355 -5.74 24.01 9.96
CA SER A 355 -4.77 23.09 10.49
C SER A 355 -5.04 22.85 11.97
N PHE A 356 -5.18 21.64 12.32
CA PHE A 356 -5.05 21.17 13.67
C PHE A 356 -3.56 21.11 14.01
N TRP A 357 -3.23 21.53 15.19
CA TRP A 357 -1.88 21.44 15.67
C TRP A 357 -1.84 20.85 17.07
N ASN A 358 -0.82 20.07 17.31
CA ASN A 358 -0.65 19.35 18.53
C ASN A 358 0.76 19.44 19.04
N SER A 359 0.98 20.08 20.17
CA SER A 359 2.28 20.09 20.81
C SER A 359 2.18 20.30 22.31
N THR A 360 3.11 19.72 23.02
CA THR A 360 3.38 20.04 24.41
C THR A 360 4.06 21.40 24.55
N THR A 361 4.56 21.98 23.44
CA THR A 361 5.12 23.33 23.40
C THR A 361 4.06 24.42 23.15
N GLU A 362 2.78 24.16 23.47
CA GLU A 362 1.70 25.15 23.35
C GLU A 362 2.06 26.53 23.93
N ALA A 363 2.90 26.57 24.96
CA ALA A 363 3.36 27.83 25.57
C ALA A 363 4.20 28.68 24.61
N GLU A 364 4.95 28.06 23.69
CA GLU A 364 5.79 28.75 22.72
C GLU A 364 5.05 29.08 21.42
N THR A 365 3.99 28.35 21.14
CA THR A 365 3.18 28.51 19.93
C THR A 365 1.81 29.14 20.20
N SER A 366 1.46 29.39 21.48
CA SER A 366 0.24 30.07 21.85
C SER A 366 0.20 31.46 21.21
N GLY A 367 -0.79 31.70 20.37
CA GLY A 367 -0.97 32.94 19.61
C GLY A 367 -0.44 32.90 18.16
N ILE A 368 -0.03 31.74 17.64
CA ILE A 368 0.24 31.57 16.21
C ILE A 368 -1.10 31.35 15.50
N ASP A 369 -1.41 32.26 14.58
CA ASP A 369 -2.50 32.05 13.61
C ASP A 369 -1.93 31.25 12.44
N TYR A 370 -2.34 29.97 12.29
CA TYR A 370 -1.94 29.16 11.17
C TYR A 370 -2.60 29.64 9.88
N GLU A 371 -1.80 29.71 8.82
CA GLU A 371 -2.28 30.04 7.49
C GLU A 371 -3.24 28.97 6.98
N SER A 372 -4.34 29.39 6.35
CA SER A 372 -5.24 28.47 5.65
C SER A 372 -4.51 27.84 4.46
N GLN A 373 -4.57 26.54 4.35
CA GLN A 373 -4.03 25.79 3.20
C GLN A 373 -4.97 25.79 1.99
N GLY A 374 -6.01 26.63 1.97
CA GLY A 374 -7.00 26.68 0.91
C GLY A 374 -8.16 25.72 1.12
N ASP A 375 -8.77 25.27 0.03
CA ASP A 375 -9.89 24.34 0.08
C ASP A 375 -9.49 22.98 0.68
N PRO A 376 -10.40 22.30 1.42
CA PRO A 376 -10.16 20.95 1.87
C PRO A 376 -9.75 20.02 0.72
N TRP A 377 -8.70 19.23 0.93
CA TRP A 377 -8.20 18.33 -0.10
C TRP A 377 -8.23 16.88 0.39
N ASN A 378 -8.84 16.00 -0.41
CA ASN A 378 -8.87 14.57 -0.17
C ASN A 378 -8.05 13.84 -1.25
N PRO A 379 -6.78 13.49 -0.99
CA PRO A 379 -5.94 12.81 -1.97
C PRO A 379 -6.44 11.42 -2.35
N ILE A 380 -7.10 10.70 -1.44
CA ILE A 380 -7.66 9.37 -1.74
C ILE A 380 -8.76 9.45 -2.78
N ALA A 381 -9.66 10.43 -2.66
CA ALA A 381 -10.68 10.66 -3.67
C ALA A 381 -10.08 11.04 -5.03
N GLN A 382 -8.99 11.80 -5.03
CA GLN A 382 -8.27 12.16 -6.25
C GLN A 382 -7.56 10.96 -6.90
N LEU A 383 -6.97 10.07 -6.11
CA LEU A 383 -6.35 8.84 -6.61
C LEU A 383 -7.31 7.93 -7.37
N ALA A 384 -8.59 7.94 -6.99
CA ALA A 384 -9.64 7.20 -7.69
C ALA A 384 -9.89 7.73 -9.11
N LEU A 385 -9.43 8.94 -9.44
CA LEU A 385 -9.54 9.54 -10.78
C LEU A 385 -8.39 9.14 -11.71
N LEU A 386 -7.31 8.56 -11.17
CA LEU A 386 -6.21 8.09 -12.01
C LEU A 386 -6.67 6.88 -12.84
N PRO A 387 -6.57 6.93 -14.17
CA PRO A 387 -6.85 5.78 -15.00
C PRO A 387 -5.80 4.69 -14.75
N THR A 388 -6.20 3.46 -14.93
CA THR A 388 -5.27 2.34 -15.02
C THR A 388 -4.56 2.36 -16.36
N ALA A 389 -3.28 1.96 -16.39
CA ALA A 389 -2.52 1.92 -17.64
C ALA A 389 -3.22 0.98 -18.64
N PRO A 390 -3.40 1.40 -19.93
CA PRO A 390 -3.96 0.53 -20.96
C PRO A 390 -3.12 -0.76 -21.07
N GLY A 391 -3.76 -1.93 -20.95
CA GLY A 391 -3.11 -3.22 -21.00
C GLY A 391 -2.43 -3.67 -19.70
N ALA A 392 -2.49 -2.89 -18.61
CA ALA A 392 -2.04 -3.37 -17.31
C ALA A 392 -2.89 -4.58 -16.86
N PRO A 393 -2.27 -5.64 -16.29
CA PRO A 393 -3.02 -6.78 -15.79
C PRO A 393 -3.90 -6.40 -14.61
N SER A 394 -5.08 -6.97 -14.54
CA SER A 394 -5.95 -6.81 -13.37
C SER A 394 -5.35 -7.53 -12.16
N GLN A 395 -5.49 -6.93 -10.99
CA GLN A 395 -5.00 -7.48 -9.73
C GLN A 395 -6.15 -8.02 -8.89
N ALA A 396 -5.87 -8.98 -8.01
CA ALA A 396 -6.83 -9.43 -7.02
C ALA A 396 -6.89 -8.39 -5.87
N LEU A 397 -8.03 -7.70 -5.76
CA LEU A 397 -8.27 -6.73 -4.67
C LEU A 397 -8.95 -7.34 -3.46
N ASN A 398 -9.71 -8.38 -3.67
CA ASN A 398 -10.42 -9.09 -2.61
C ASN A 398 -10.46 -10.55 -2.94
N ILE A 399 -10.37 -11.36 -1.91
CA ILE A 399 -10.64 -12.78 -2.00
C ILE A 399 -11.44 -13.18 -0.77
N SER A 400 -12.51 -13.93 -0.98
CA SER A 400 -13.43 -14.37 0.05
C SER A 400 -13.74 -15.86 -0.09
N THR A 401 -13.95 -16.55 1.02
CA THR A 401 -14.43 -17.94 0.97
C THR A 401 -15.50 -18.20 2.01
N ARG A 402 -16.62 -18.75 1.55
CA ARG A 402 -17.72 -19.21 2.40
C ARG A 402 -17.70 -20.72 2.53
N LEU A 403 -17.78 -21.19 3.78
CA LEU A 403 -17.78 -22.61 4.11
C LEU A 403 -18.40 -22.88 5.49
N GLY A 404 -18.84 -24.12 5.73
CA GLY A 404 -19.20 -24.63 7.06
C GLY A 404 -17.97 -24.73 7.96
N VAL A 405 -18.01 -24.06 9.11
CA VAL A 405 -16.97 -24.11 10.16
C VAL A 405 -17.39 -25.17 11.18
N LEU A 406 -16.61 -26.22 11.30
CA LEU A 406 -16.78 -27.28 12.29
C LEU A 406 -15.78 -27.13 13.44
N THR A 407 -15.49 -28.17 14.17
CA THR A 407 -14.56 -28.20 15.30
C THR A 407 -13.29 -29.01 14.97
N GLY A 408 -12.27 -28.92 15.84
CA GLY A 408 -10.99 -29.62 15.64
C GLY A 408 -10.25 -29.14 14.41
N ASP A 409 -9.89 -30.06 13.52
CA ASP A 409 -9.15 -29.75 12.29
C ASP A 409 -10.06 -29.35 11.12
N ASN A 410 -11.39 -29.45 11.29
CA ASN A 410 -12.41 -29.12 10.30
C ASN A 410 -12.89 -27.65 10.43
N VAL A 411 -12.02 -26.79 10.84
CA VAL A 411 -12.23 -25.32 10.86
C VAL A 411 -11.92 -24.72 9.50
N LEU A 412 -12.38 -23.50 9.25
CA LEU A 412 -12.05 -22.79 8.02
C LEU A 412 -10.64 -22.22 8.12
N ILE A 413 -9.77 -22.57 7.19
CA ILE A 413 -8.39 -22.11 7.11
C ILE A 413 -8.17 -21.46 5.75
N ALA A 414 -7.91 -20.16 5.75
CA ALA A 414 -7.59 -19.39 4.55
C ALA A 414 -6.11 -18.98 4.57
N GLY A 415 -5.35 -19.47 3.58
CA GLY A 415 -3.99 -19.04 3.30
C GLY A 415 -3.99 -17.93 2.24
N PHE A 416 -3.07 -16.98 2.35
CA PHE A 416 -2.84 -15.98 1.30
C PHE A 416 -1.36 -15.62 1.20
N ILE A 417 -0.94 -15.17 0.02
CA ILE A 417 0.43 -14.79 -0.26
C ILE A 417 0.44 -13.34 -0.72
N LEU A 418 1.25 -12.54 -0.04
CA LEU A 418 1.61 -11.20 -0.47
C LEU A 418 2.96 -11.27 -1.18
N THR A 419 3.00 -10.82 -2.43
CA THR A 419 4.23 -10.70 -3.22
C THR A 419 4.61 -9.23 -3.38
N GLY A 420 5.85 -8.98 -3.83
CA GLY A 420 6.36 -7.63 -4.03
C GLY A 420 7.49 -7.29 -3.06
N SER A 421 7.82 -6.02 -2.96
CA SER A 421 8.96 -5.52 -2.19
C SER A 421 8.61 -4.63 -1.00
N VAL A 422 7.34 -4.26 -0.85
CA VAL A 422 6.86 -3.35 0.20
C VAL A 422 5.80 -4.03 1.07
N PRO A 423 5.65 -3.65 2.34
CA PRO A 423 4.54 -4.09 3.18
C PRO A 423 3.19 -3.67 2.62
N LYS A 424 2.17 -4.49 2.83
CA LYS A 424 0.82 -4.26 2.34
C LYS A 424 -0.19 -4.19 3.48
N ARG A 425 -1.06 -3.18 3.46
CA ARG A 425 -2.15 -3.04 4.41
C ARG A 425 -3.34 -3.87 3.96
N VAL A 426 -3.78 -4.79 4.81
CA VAL A 426 -4.89 -5.69 4.54
C VAL A 426 -5.92 -5.65 5.66
N LEU A 427 -7.18 -5.81 5.29
CA LEU A 427 -8.26 -6.07 6.23
C LEU A 427 -8.72 -7.51 6.07
N LEU A 428 -8.67 -8.27 7.16
CA LEU A 428 -9.25 -9.60 7.23
C LEU A 428 -10.56 -9.52 7.99
N ARG A 429 -11.60 -10.21 7.51
CA ARG A 429 -12.90 -10.32 8.20
C ARG A 429 -13.31 -11.78 8.32
N ALA A 430 -14.01 -12.09 9.40
CA ALA A 430 -14.71 -13.36 9.58
C ALA A 430 -16.17 -13.04 9.91
N ILE A 431 -17.02 -13.27 8.93
CA ILE A 431 -18.44 -12.94 8.91
C ILE A 431 -19.25 -14.18 9.24
N GLY A 432 -20.25 -14.04 10.07
CA GLY A 432 -21.13 -15.11 10.48
C GLY A 432 -22.58 -14.65 10.62
N PRO A 433 -22.98 -13.97 11.70
CA PRO A 433 -24.37 -13.58 11.95
C PRO A 433 -25.03 -12.83 10.79
N SER A 434 -24.36 -11.89 10.17
CA SER A 434 -24.90 -11.11 9.06
C SER A 434 -25.10 -11.90 7.75
N LEU A 435 -24.68 -13.16 7.69
CA LEU A 435 -25.02 -14.06 6.58
C LEU A 435 -26.50 -14.44 6.58
N GLU A 436 -27.21 -14.33 7.72
CA GLU A 436 -28.65 -14.55 7.81
C GLU A 436 -29.44 -13.56 6.93
N ASP A 437 -28.94 -12.32 6.81
CA ASP A 437 -29.54 -11.29 5.94
C ASP A 437 -29.53 -11.68 4.45
N ASN A 438 -28.74 -12.70 4.07
CA ASN A 438 -28.60 -13.25 2.72
C ASN A 438 -29.19 -14.64 2.58
N ASP A 439 -30.11 -15.04 3.45
CA ASP A 439 -30.77 -16.34 3.44
C ASP A 439 -29.81 -17.56 3.56
N ILE A 440 -28.62 -17.36 4.18
CA ILE A 440 -27.69 -18.45 4.43
C ILE A 440 -28.13 -19.20 5.70
N PRO A 441 -28.44 -20.50 5.59
CA PRO A 441 -28.85 -21.28 6.74
C PRO A 441 -27.68 -21.53 7.70
N ASP A 442 -27.99 -21.63 8.98
CA ASP A 442 -27.06 -21.97 10.06
C ASP A 442 -25.78 -21.11 10.09
N PRO A 443 -25.88 -19.76 10.09
CA PRO A 443 -24.71 -18.91 10.16
C PRO A 443 -23.96 -19.11 11.47
N LEU A 444 -22.62 -19.01 11.44
CA LEU A 444 -21.78 -19.12 12.63
C LEU A 444 -22.02 -17.94 13.58
N ALA A 445 -22.65 -18.19 14.71
CA ALA A 445 -23.17 -17.14 15.60
C ALA A 445 -22.11 -16.19 16.20
N ASN A 446 -20.85 -16.61 16.30
CA ASN A 446 -19.75 -15.76 16.80
C ASN A 446 -18.42 -16.31 16.28
N PRO A 447 -17.97 -15.86 15.09
CA PRO A 447 -16.69 -16.26 14.52
C PRO A 447 -15.53 -15.62 15.27
N THR A 448 -14.46 -16.37 15.50
CA THR A 448 -13.17 -15.85 15.94
C THR A 448 -12.18 -15.91 14.79
N LEU A 449 -11.32 -14.93 14.67
CA LEU A 449 -10.32 -14.80 13.62
C LEU A 449 -8.91 -14.75 14.21
N GLU A 450 -8.05 -15.63 13.75
CA GLU A 450 -6.64 -15.69 14.14
C GLU A 450 -5.75 -15.60 12.91
N LEU A 451 -4.82 -14.64 12.89
CA LEU A 451 -3.84 -14.47 11.82
C LEU A 451 -2.47 -15.01 12.26
N ARG A 452 -1.85 -15.83 11.40
CA ARG A 452 -0.54 -16.44 11.61
C ARG A 452 0.42 -16.15 10.47
N ALA A 453 1.71 -16.04 10.79
CA ALA A 453 2.80 -16.03 9.82
C ALA A 453 3.12 -17.45 9.32
N ALA A 454 3.95 -17.56 8.28
CA ALA A 454 4.37 -18.83 7.69
C ALA A 454 5.06 -19.79 8.67
N ASP A 455 5.74 -19.25 9.70
CA ASP A 455 6.36 -20.02 10.78
C ASP A 455 5.38 -20.54 11.84
N GLY A 456 4.09 -20.25 11.68
CA GLY A 456 3.01 -20.60 12.61
C GLY A 456 2.85 -19.63 13.79
N ARG A 457 3.67 -18.62 13.93
CA ARG A 457 3.55 -17.59 14.97
C ARG A 457 2.27 -16.79 14.78
N ARG A 458 1.51 -16.61 15.87
CA ARG A 458 0.30 -15.77 15.84
C ARG A 458 0.69 -14.30 15.77
N ILE A 459 0.20 -13.60 14.74
CA ILE A 459 0.36 -12.17 14.54
C ILE A 459 -0.74 -11.40 15.26
N ALA A 460 -2.00 -11.79 15.04
CA ALA A 460 -3.16 -11.11 15.61
C ALA A 460 -4.30 -12.11 15.92
N PHE A 461 -5.21 -11.66 16.77
CA PHE A 461 -6.44 -12.39 17.10
C PHE A 461 -7.56 -11.40 17.38
N ASN A 462 -8.74 -11.66 16.84
CA ASN A 462 -9.93 -10.90 17.12
C ASN A 462 -11.13 -11.85 17.34
N ASN A 463 -12.08 -11.44 18.19
CA ASN A 463 -13.28 -12.19 18.51
C ASN A 463 -14.55 -11.35 18.32
N ASN A 464 -14.44 -10.06 18.37
CA ASN A 464 -15.50 -9.10 18.11
C ASN A 464 -14.80 -7.81 17.65
N TRP A 465 -15.06 -7.38 16.43
CA TRP A 465 -14.28 -6.33 15.77
C TRP A 465 -14.26 -4.98 16.49
N ARG A 466 -15.33 -4.66 17.25
CA ARG A 466 -15.43 -3.40 18.00
C ARG A 466 -14.52 -3.34 19.24
N TYR A 467 -13.93 -4.46 19.67
CA TYR A 467 -13.07 -4.45 20.87
C TYR A 467 -11.66 -3.93 20.60
N SER A 468 -11.25 -3.91 19.35
CA SER A 468 -9.96 -3.38 18.92
C SER A 468 -10.05 -2.82 17.51
N GLN A 469 -9.35 -1.73 17.22
CA GLN A 469 -9.27 -1.10 15.90
C GLN A 469 -10.65 -0.71 15.30
N ALA A 470 -11.67 -0.44 16.12
CA ALA A 470 -13.03 -0.18 15.65
C ALA A 470 -13.12 1.05 14.74
N GLU A 471 -12.40 2.11 15.09
CA GLU A 471 -12.36 3.36 14.33
C GLU A 471 -11.62 3.19 13.01
N GLU A 472 -10.44 2.57 13.06
CA GLU A 472 -9.62 2.30 11.87
C GLU A 472 -10.33 1.35 10.89
N ILE A 473 -11.02 0.33 11.41
CA ILE A 473 -11.81 -0.58 10.59
C ILE A 473 -13.02 0.15 9.99
N THR A 474 -13.70 1.01 10.76
CA THR A 474 -14.83 1.81 10.25
C THR A 474 -14.38 2.76 9.15
N ALA A 475 -13.21 3.38 9.29
CA ALA A 475 -12.64 4.28 8.29
C ALA A 475 -12.34 3.59 6.95
N THR A 476 -12.18 2.27 6.92
CA THR A 476 -12.03 1.53 5.65
C THR A 476 -13.32 1.42 4.83
N GLY A 477 -14.47 1.73 5.42
CA GLY A 477 -15.79 1.48 4.80
C GLY A 477 -16.18 0.00 4.70
N LEU A 478 -15.37 -0.90 5.25
CA LEU A 478 -15.53 -2.36 5.17
C LEU A 478 -15.77 -3.01 6.54
N SER A 479 -16.24 -2.26 7.54
CA SER A 479 -16.53 -2.81 8.87
C SER A 479 -17.59 -3.93 8.78
N PRO A 480 -17.47 -4.98 9.60
CA PRO A 480 -18.58 -5.94 9.78
C PRO A 480 -19.84 -5.25 10.26
N THR A 481 -21.01 -5.80 9.92
CA THR A 481 -22.31 -5.23 10.30
C THR A 481 -22.79 -5.72 11.66
N ASP A 482 -22.43 -6.93 12.07
CA ASP A 482 -22.75 -7.47 13.39
C ASP A 482 -21.57 -7.38 14.36
N ASP A 483 -21.85 -7.04 15.62
CA ASP A 483 -20.83 -6.82 16.66
C ASP A 483 -20.12 -8.12 17.11
N HIS A 484 -20.67 -9.29 16.83
CA HIS A 484 -20.06 -10.59 17.12
C HIS A 484 -19.11 -11.07 16.02
N GLU A 485 -19.03 -10.37 14.91
CA GLU A 485 -18.10 -10.69 13.83
C GLU A 485 -16.68 -10.22 14.14
N SER A 486 -15.71 -10.83 13.48
CA SER A 486 -14.31 -10.53 13.73
C SER A 486 -13.67 -9.79 12.56
N ALA A 487 -12.80 -8.81 12.86
CA ALA A 487 -11.97 -8.16 11.88
C ALA A 487 -10.58 -7.85 12.43
N ILE A 488 -9.57 -7.90 11.56
CA ILE A 488 -8.17 -7.57 11.85
C ILE A 488 -7.67 -6.68 10.72
N LEU A 489 -7.26 -5.47 11.08
CA LEU A 489 -6.59 -4.54 10.17
C LEU A 489 -5.09 -4.57 10.48
N VAL A 490 -4.25 -4.85 9.49
CA VAL A 490 -2.82 -5.06 9.71
C VAL A 490 -2.01 -4.74 8.46
N THR A 491 -0.79 -4.25 8.66
CA THR A 491 0.22 -4.09 7.61
C THR A 491 1.19 -5.28 7.68
N LEU A 492 1.35 -5.99 6.56
CA LEU A 492 2.13 -7.23 6.48
C LEU A 492 3.22 -7.10 5.42
N ALA A 493 4.42 -7.56 5.74
CA ALA A 493 5.51 -7.70 4.77
C ALA A 493 5.14 -8.75 3.68
N PRO A 494 5.77 -8.73 2.50
CA PRO A 494 5.66 -9.83 1.55
C PRO A 494 5.97 -11.18 2.20
N GLY A 495 5.10 -12.18 1.94
CA GLY A 495 5.19 -13.49 2.59
C GLY A 495 3.88 -14.27 2.56
N ALA A 496 3.90 -15.47 3.15
CA ALA A 496 2.73 -16.32 3.27
C ALA A 496 2.10 -16.18 4.66
N TYR A 497 0.77 -16.12 4.70
CA TYR A 497 -0.03 -15.92 5.90
C TYR A 497 -1.20 -16.88 5.96
N THR A 498 -1.70 -17.13 7.16
CA THR A 498 -2.87 -18.01 7.39
C THR A 498 -3.86 -17.34 8.32
N ALA A 499 -5.10 -17.21 7.86
CA ALA A 499 -6.25 -16.81 8.66
C ALA A 499 -7.04 -18.05 9.07
N ILE A 500 -7.32 -18.19 10.36
CA ILE A 500 -8.06 -19.34 10.91
C ILE A 500 -9.35 -18.82 11.52
N VAL A 501 -10.49 -19.30 10.99
CA VAL A 501 -11.82 -18.97 11.52
C VAL A 501 -12.39 -20.14 12.30
N LYS A 502 -12.84 -19.87 13.53
CA LYS A 502 -13.44 -20.85 14.46
C LYS A 502 -14.67 -20.26 15.11
N GLY A 503 -15.62 -21.11 15.43
CA GLY A 503 -16.72 -20.69 16.31
C GLY A 503 -16.24 -20.53 17.76
N ARG A 504 -16.62 -19.42 18.39
CA ARG A 504 -16.33 -19.17 19.79
C ARG A 504 -16.89 -20.32 20.67
N ARG A 505 -16.05 -20.82 21.57
CA ARG A 505 -16.38 -21.97 22.48
C ARG A 505 -16.75 -23.25 21.73
N GLY A 506 -16.28 -23.42 20.49
CA GLY A 506 -16.52 -24.63 19.70
C GLY A 506 -17.92 -24.70 19.06
N THR A 507 -18.58 -23.55 18.86
CA THR A 507 -19.82 -23.51 18.04
C THR A 507 -19.49 -23.76 16.58
N THR A 508 -20.45 -24.27 15.84
CA THR A 508 -20.36 -24.58 14.42
C THR A 508 -21.38 -23.77 13.62
N GLY A 509 -21.17 -23.65 12.32
CA GLY A 509 -22.08 -22.94 11.42
C GLY A 509 -21.35 -22.43 10.18
N VAL A 510 -22.06 -21.80 9.26
CA VAL A 510 -21.50 -21.26 8.03
C VAL A 510 -20.82 -19.90 8.33
N ALA A 511 -19.59 -19.72 7.86
CA ALA A 511 -18.87 -18.45 7.94
C ALA A 511 -18.27 -18.07 6.58
N LEU A 512 -17.99 -16.77 6.43
CA LEU A 512 -17.27 -16.19 5.32
C LEU A 512 -15.99 -15.59 5.87
N VAL A 513 -14.84 -15.99 5.32
CA VAL A 513 -13.56 -15.30 5.54
C VAL A 513 -13.24 -14.44 4.33
N GLU A 514 -12.73 -13.24 4.58
CA GLU A 514 -12.41 -12.30 3.52
C GLU A 514 -11.04 -11.66 3.80
N VAL A 515 -10.29 -11.43 2.73
CA VAL A 515 -9.05 -10.66 2.74
C VAL A 515 -9.18 -9.55 1.72
N TYR A 516 -9.09 -8.30 2.17
CA TYR A 516 -9.13 -7.11 1.33
C TYR A 516 -7.74 -6.49 1.26
N ASP A 517 -7.30 -6.21 0.06
CA ASP A 517 -6.18 -5.33 -0.21
C ASP A 517 -6.66 -3.87 -0.11
N LEU A 518 -6.17 -3.13 0.87
CA LEU A 518 -6.53 -1.72 1.09
C LEU A 518 -5.54 -0.73 0.48
N SER A 519 -4.39 -1.23 0.04
CA SER A 519 -3.37 -0.43 -0.62
C SER A 519 -3.35 -0.80 -2.09
N GLY A 520 -3.75 0.10 -2.97
CA GLY A 520 -3.73 -0.13 -4.41
C GLY A 520 -2.33 -0.19 -5.05
N ALA A 521 -1.28 -0.48 -4.26
CA ALA A 521 0.09 -0.46 -4.72
C ALA A 521 0.45 -1.67 -5.56
N GLU A 522 0.92 -1.45 -6.78
CA GLU A 522 1.40 -2.50 -7.68
C GLU A 522 2.70 -3.16 -7.21
N ALA A 523 3.49 -2.50 -6.34
CA ALA A 523 4.73 -3.04 -5.78
C ALA A 523 4.54 -4.19 -4.78
N ALA A 524 3.31 -4.40 -4.30
CA ALA A 524 2.92 -5.55 -3.51
C ALA A 524 1.53 -6.00 -3.94
N GLN A 525 1.33 -7.30 -4.11
CA GLN A 525 0.10 -7.87 -4.66
C GLN A 525 -0.40 -9.02 -3.78
N LEU A 526 -1.73 -9.14 -3.69
CA LEU A 526 -2.39 -10.35 -3.22
C LEU A 526 -2.35 -11.37 -4.37
N ALA A 527 -1.33 -12.25 -4.34
CA ALA A 527 -1.02 -13.14 -5.47
C ALA A 527 -1.83 -14.43 -5.46
N ASN A 528 -2.24 -14.89 -4.30
CA ASN A 528 -2.94 -16.15 -4.12
C ASN A 528 -3.85 -16.10 -2.92
N ILE A 529 -4.96 -16.81 -2.99
CA ILE A 529 -5.64 -17.36 -1.82
C ILE A 529 -5.82 -18.86 -1.96
N SER A 530 -5.75 -19.54 -0.84
CA SER A 530 -6.08 -20.94 -0.71
C SER A 530 -6.98 -21.14 0.50
N THR A 531 -8.12 -21.81 0.36
CA THR A 531 -8.98 -22.09 1.50
C THR A 531 -9.23 -23.58 1.62
N ARG A 532 -9.01 -24.08 2.83
CA ARG A 532 -9.24 -25.48 3.20
C ARG A 532 -10.37 -25.58 4.21
N GLY A 533 -11.24 -26.58 4.01
CA GLY A 533 -12.24 -26.96 4.98
C GLY A 533 -13.06 -28.17 4.55
N PHE A 534 -14.01 -28.52 5.37
CA PHE A 534 -14.85 -29.71 5.15
C PHE A 534 -16.04 -29.39 4.23
N ILE A 535 -16.18 -30.16 3.17
CA ILE A 535 -17.28 -30.11 2.21
C ILE A 535 -18.24 -31.24 2.56
N ASP A 536 -19.49 -30.90 2.82
CA ASP A 536 -20.55 -31.88 3.07
C ASP A 536 -21.32 -32.14 1.76
N GLY A 537 -21.56 -33.39 1.42
CA GLY A 537 -22.22 -33.78 0.16
C GLY A 537 -23.68 -33.38 0.03
N GLY A 538 -24.24 -32.58 0.95
CA GLY A 538 -25.62 -32.10 0.91
C GLY A 538 -25.81 -30.86 0.04
N ASP A 539 -27.05 -30.58 -0.39
CA ASP A 539 -27.43 -29.36 -1.11
C ASP A 539 -27.17 -28.13 -0.24
N GLY A 540 -26.12 -27.37 -0.54
CA GLY A 540 -25.79 -26.08 0.11
C GLY A 540 -24.49 -26.05 0.91
N HIS A 541 -23.77 -27.16 1.07
CA HIS A 541 -22.51 -27.22 1.83
C HIS A 541 -21.28 -27.36 0.94
N VAL A 542 -21.27 -26.64 -0.19
CA VAL A 542 -20.13 -26.51 -1.10
C VAL A 542 -19.21 -25.39 -0.62
N MET A 543 -17.93 -25.45 -1.00
CA MET A 543 -17.01 -24.34 -0.78
C MET A 543 -17.14 -23.33 -1.91
N ILE A 544 -17.35 -22.06 -1.55
CA ILE A 544 -17.52 -20.96 -2.52
C ILE A 544 -16.43 -19.95 -2.29
N ALA A 545 -15.54 -19.81 -3.28
CA ALA A 545 -14.47 -18.81 -3.28
C ALA A 545 -14.83 -17.68 -4.26
N GLY A 546 -14.98 -16.47 -3.74
CA GLY A 546 -15.16 -15.25 -4.51
C GLY A 546 -13.83 -14.51 -4.66
N PHE A 547 -13.60 -13.89 -5.81
CA PHE A 547 -12.47 -12.99 -6.01
C PHE A 547 -12.83 -11.85 -6.96
N ILE A 548 -12.20 -10.70 -6.73
CA ILE A 548 -12.39 -9.50 -7.56
C ILE A 548 -11.08 -9.18 -8.24
N LEU A 549 -11.12 -9.13 -9.57
CA LEU A 549 -10.03 -8.63 -10.39
C LEU A 549 -10.31 -7.16 -10.72
N ALA A 550 -9.39 -6.26 -10.38
CA ALA A 550 -9.52 -4.84 -10.70
C ALA A 550 -8.13 -4.19 -10.87
N GLY A 551 -8.12 -2.92 -11.21
CA GLY A 551 -6.88 -2.14 -11.30
C GLY A 551 -6.19 -2.16 -12.67
N GLY A 552 -6.59 -3.02 -13.61
CA GLY A 552 -6.05 -3.08 -14.96
C GLY A 552 -7.12 -3.00 -16.04
N SER A 553 -6.81 -2.49 -17.23
CA SER A 553 -7.68 -2.52 -18.42
C SER A 553 -7.42 -3.76 -19.30
N GLY A 554 -6.31 -4.48 -19.08
CA GLY A 554 -6.04 -5.80 -19.64
C GLY A 554 -6.65 -6.88 -18.75
N GLY A 555 -7.13 -7.98 -19.33
CA GLY A 555 -7.58 -9.14 -18.55
C GLY A 555 -6.45 -9.67 -17.66
N SER A 556 -6.77 -10.57 -16.76
CA SER A 556 -5.76 -11.31 -15.98
C SER A 556 -5.91 -12.80 -16.24
N ARG A 557 -4.79 -13.47 -16.43
CA ARG A 557 -4.78 -14.92 -16.52
C ARG A 557 -4.77 -15.51 -15.12
N VAL A 558 -5.75 -16.31 -14.78
CA VAL A 558 -5.84 -16.97 -13.48
C VAL A 558 -5.81 -18.50 -13.65
N ILE A 559 -5.28 -19.19 -12.63
CA ILE A 559 -5.56 -20.61 -12.45
C ILE A 559 -6.34 -20.80 -11.15
N VAL A 560 -7.46 -21.52 -11.25
CA VAL A 560 -8.25 -21.98 -10.10
C VAL A 560 -8.06 -23.48 -9.98
N ARG A 561 -7.77 -23.96 -8.75
CA ARG A 561 -7.58 -25.40 -8.50
C ARG A 561 -8.51 -25.86 -7.37
N ALA A 562 -8.98 -27.07 -7.49
CA ALA A 562 -9.73 -27.78 -6.46
C ALA A 562 -8.97 -29.07 -6.10
N ILE A 563 -8.41 -29.09 -4.92
CA ILE A 563 -7.49 -30.12 -4.43
C ILE A 563 -8.21 -30.98 -3.38
N GLY A 564 -8.03 -32.27 -3.47
CA GLY A 564 -8.61 -33.22 -2.55
C GLY A 564 -7.65 -34.39 -2.23
N PRO A 565 -7.51 -35.38 -3.11
CA PRO A 565 -6.73 -36.60 -2.84
C PRO A 565 -5.29 -36.34 -2.42
N SER A 566 -4.61 -35.36 -3.02
CA SER A 566 -3.22 -35.04 -2.70
C SER A 566 -3.02 -34.42 -1.31
N LEU A 567 -4.09 -33.96 -0.63
CA LEU A 567 -4.03 -33.50 0.76
C LEU A 567 -3.63 -34.61 1.74
N THR A 568 -3.78 -35.87 1.37
CA THR A 568 -3.30 -37.03 2.15
C THR A 568 -1.78 -36.90 2.41
N SER A 569 -1.01 -36.39 1.45
CA SER A 569 0.43 -36.19 1.61
C SER A 569 0.76 -35.13 2.66
N ALA A 570 -0.18 -34.22 2.95
CA ALA A 570 -0.09 -33.20 3.99
C ALA A 570 -0.67 -33.68 5.35
N GLY A 571 -0.99 -34.97 5.50
CA GLY A 571 -1.48 -35.55 6.73
C GLY A 571 -2.98 -35.33 6.97
N ILE A 572 -3.77 -34.99 5.96
CA ILE A 572 -5.22 -34.85 6.07
C ILE A 572 -5.85 -36.26 5.97
N GLU A 573 -6.63 -36.65 6.99
CA GLU A 573 -7.15 -37.99 7.13
C GLU A 573 -8.37 -38.27 6.22
N ASP A 574 -9.26 -37.31 6.03
CA ASP A 574 -10.49 -37.42 5.22
C ASP A 574 -10.50 -36.45 4.04
N PRO A 575 -9.57 -36.56 3.07
CA PRO A 575 -9.58 -35.70 1.90
C PRO A 575 -10.75 -35.99 0.98
N LEU A 576 -11.27 -34.94 0.31
CA LEU A 576 -12.32 -35.11 -0.70
C LEU A 576 -11.81 -35.97 -1.86
N ALA A 577 -12.46 -37.09 -2.12
CA ALA A 577 -11.92 -38.13 -3.00
C ALA A 577 -11.88 -37.74 -4.49
N ASN A 578 -12.79 -36.90 -4.93
CA ASN A 578 -12.85 -36.37 -6.29
C ASN A 578 -13.56 -35.00 -6.26
N PRO A 579 -12.79 -33.88 -6.22
CA PRO A 579 -13.35 -32.54 -6.25
C PRO A 579 -13.77 -32.13 -7.65
N THR A 580 -14.90 -31.43 -7.79
CA THR A 580 -15.33 -30.76 -9.02
C THR A 580 -15.20 -29.24 -8.86
N LEU A 581 -14.92 -28.53 -9.93
CA LEU A 581 -14.71 -27.11 -9.94
C LEU A 581 -15.57 -26.44 -11.01
N GLU A 582 -16.35 -25.43 -10.61
CA GLU A 582 -17.16 -24.61 -11.50
C GLU A 582 -16.77 -23.14 -11.30
N LEU A 583 -16.47 -22.41 -12.39
CA LEU A 583 -16.14 -20.99 -12.39
C LEU A 583 -17.30 -20.19 -12.97
N HIS A 584 -17.73 -19.13 -12.25
CA HIS A 584 -18.82 -18.25 -12.63
C HIS A 584 -18.35 -16.81 -12.80
N ASP A 585 -19.00 -16.08 -13.71
CA ASP A 585 -18.85 -14.65 -13.85
C ASP A 585 -19.62 -13.85 -12.79
N GLY A 586 -19.50 -12.52 -12.82
CA GLY A 586 -20.20 -11.62 -11.90
C GLY A 586 -21.73 -11.63 -12.00
N ASN A 587 -22.32 -12.22 -13.02
CA ASN A 587 -23.77 -12.42 -13.16
C ASN A 587 -24.22 -13.79 -12.67
N GLY A 588 -23.30 -14.61 -12.15
CA GLY A 588 -23.56 -15.99 -11.74
C GLY A 588 -23.72 -16.97 -12.90
N ILE A 589 -23.23 -16.62 -14.09
CA ILE A 589 -23.22 -17.51 -15.25
C ILE A 589 -21.98 -18.39 -15.17
N ALA A 590 -22.16 -19.72 -15.22
CA ALA A 590 -21.04 -20.65 -15.32
C ALA A 590 -20.28 -20.45 -16.63
N ILE A 591 -19.00 -20.12 -16.52
CA ILE A 591 -18.11 -19.85 -17.66
C ILE A 591 -17.10 -20.97 -17.92
N ALA A 592 -16.83 -21.82 -16.92
CA ALA A 592 -16.00 -23.01 -17.06
C ALA A 592 -16.36 -24.06 -16.00
N PHE A 593 -16.11 -25.35 -16.32
CA PHE A 593 -16.27 -26.51 -15.44
C PHE A 593 -15.10 -27.45 -15.68
N ASN A 594 -14.63 -28.09 -14.61
CA ASN A 594 -13.66 -29.18 -14.68
C ASN A 594 -13.92 -30.19 -13.56
N ASP A 595 -13.73 -31.46 -13.87
CA ASP A 595 -13.87 -32.58 -12.93
C ASP A 595 -12.49 -33.24 -12.71
N ASP A 596 -11.77 -33.54 -13.77
CA ASP A 596 -10.43 -34.11 -13.76
C ASP A 596 -9.52 -33.21 -14.61
N TRP A 597 -8.45 -32.59 -14.04
CA TRP A 597 -7.68 -31.51 -14.69
C TRP A 597 -6.99 -31.91 -16.02
N LYS A 598 -6.76 -33.21 -16.21
CA LYS A 598 -6.14 -33.70 -17.46
C LYS A 598 -7.13 -33.83 -18.63
N ASP A 599 -8.42 -33.77 -18.36
CA ASP A 599 -9.46 -33.96 -19.38
C ASP A 599 -9.61 -32.72 -20.28
N SER A 600 -9.27 -31.54 -19.74
CA SER A 600 -9.29 -30.29 -20.48
C SER A 600 -8.12 -29.37 -20.08
N GLN A 601 -7.64 -28.53 -20.99
CA GLN A 601 -6.60 -27.52 -20.74
C GLN A 601 -5.26 -28.08 -20.15
N ARG A 602 -4.99 -29.38 -20.29
CA ARG A 602 -3.82 -30.01 -19.67
C ARG A 602 -2.51 -29.27 -19.96
N ALA A 603 -2.22 -28.96 -21.23
CA ALA A 603 -0.98 -28.31 -21.62
C ALA A 603 -0.88 -26.87 -21.06
N GLU A 604 -2.02 -26.18 -20.98
CA GLU A 604 -2.10 -24.82 -20.42
C GLU A 604 -1.89 -24.84 -18.90
N ILE A 605 -2.46 -25.85 -18.21
CA ILE A 605 -2.30 -26.04 -16.78
C ILE A 605 -0.85 -26.41 -16.44
N GLU A 606 -0.24 -27.36 -17.18
CA GLU A 606 1.16 -27.74 -17.00
C GLU A 606 2.10 -26.52 -17.23
N ALA A 607 1.81 -25.68 -18.21
CA ALA A 607 2.60 -24.48 -18.51
C ALA A 607 2.56 -23.41 -17.40
N THR A 608 1.56 -23.42 -16.51
CA THR A 608 1.53 -22.53 -15.34
C THR A 608 2.56 -22.89 -14.26
N GLY A 609 3.11 -24.10 -14.30
CA GLY A 609 3.92 -24.67 -13.21
C GLY A 609 3.14 -25.08 -11.96
N LEU A 610 1.80 -25.03 -12.01
CA LEU A 610 0.90 -25.28 -10.88
C LEU A 610 -0.10 -26.44 -11.16
N PRO A 611 0.25 -27.53 -11.88
CA PRO A 611 -0.70 -28.61 -12.10
C PRO A 611 -1.07 -29.29 -10.77
N PRO A 612 -2.32 -29.78 -10.59
CA PRO A 612 -2.67 -30.66 -9.49
C PRO A 612 -1.81 -31.94 -9.47
N HIS A 613 -1.63 -32.54 -8.30
CA HIS A 613 -0.78 -33.71 -8.16
C HIS A 613 -1.52 -35.06 -8.38
N ASP A 614 -2.82 -35.11 -8.14
CA ASP A 614 -3.66 -36.26 -8.41
C ASP A 614 -4.54 -36.03 -9.65
N ASP A 615 -4.73 -37.05 -10.47
CA ASP A 615 -5.45 -36.94 -11.75
C ASP A 615 -6.95 -36.62 -11.56
N ARG A 616 -7.51 -36.92 -10.40
CA ARG A 616 -8.91 -36.68 -10.02
C ARG A 616 -9.14 -35.25 -9.46
N GLU A 617 -8.13 -34.45 -9.35
CA GLU A 617 -8.25 -33.06 -8.91
C GLU A 617 -8.62 -32.16 -10.09
N SER A 618 -9.26 -31.04 -9.80
CA SER A 618 -9.75 -30.14 -10.84
C SER A 618 -8.90 -28.87 -10.96
N ALA A 619 -8.75 -28.38 -12.18
CA ALA A 619 -8.13 -27.09 -12.44
C ALA A 619 -8.73 -26.41 -13.67
N ILE A 620 -8.83 -25.08 -13.63
CA ILE A 620 -9.30 -24.23 -14.71
C ILE A 620 -8.29 -23.09 -14.89
N VAL A 621 -7.77 -22.91 -16.12
CA VAL A 621 -7.04 -21.71 -16.52
C VAL A 621 -7.98 -20.84 -17.32
N ALA A 622 -8.10 -19.56 -16.93
CA ALA A 622 -8.99 -18.62 -17.61
C ALA A 622 -8.33 -17.25 -17.74
N SER A 623 -8.56 -16.58 -18.89
CA SER A 623 -8.27 -15.16 -19.08
C SER A 623 -9.54 -14.39 -18.78
N LEU A 624 -9.52 -13.61 -17.71
CA LEU A 624 -10.69 -12.93 -17.15
C LEU A 624 -10.51 -11.41 -17.22
N ALA A 625 -11.55 -10.69 -17.61
CA ALA A 625 -11.59 -9.23 -17.53
C ALA A 625 -11.64 -8.77 -16.07
N ALA A 626 -11.43 -7.47 -15.84
CA ALA A 626 -11.71 -6.87 -14.54
C ALA A 626 -13.18 -7.11 -14.16
N GLY A 627 -13.43 -7.57 -12.94
CA GLY A 627 -14.77 -7.91 -12.44
C GLY A 627 -14.76 -8.93 -11.31
N PRO A 628 -15.92 -9.19 -10.71
CA PRO A 628 -16.09 -10.23 -9.69
C PRO A 628 -16.30 -11.61 -10.34
N TYR A 629 -15.75 -12.64 -9.71
CA TYR A 629 -15.84 -14.03 -10.10
C TYR A 629 -16.08 -14.93 -8.90
N THR A 630 -16.66 -16.09 -9.15
CA THR A 630 -16.94 -17.09 -8.11
C THR A 630 -16.50 -18.47 -8.59
N ALA A 631 -15.70 -19.15 -7.79
CA ALA A 631 -15.34 -20.54 -7.99
C ALA A 631 -16.05 -21.42 -6.94
N VAL A 632 -16.68 -22.49 -7.40
CA VAL A 632 -17.44 -23.42 -6.56
C VAL A 632 -16.73 -24.78 -6.57
N LEU A 633 -16.30 -25.24 -5.40
CA LEU A 633 -15.76 -26.58 -5.20
C LEU A 633 -16.80 -27.45 -4.52
N ALA A 634 -17.10 -28.59 -5.15
CA ALA A 634 -18.02 -29.61 -4.64
C ALA A 634 -17.40 -31.02 -4.75
N GLY A 635 -17.93 -31.96 -4.02
CA GLY A 635 -17.58 -33.36 -4.22
C GLY A 635 -18.38 -33.99 -5.36
N ARG A 636 -17.73 -34.73 -6.26
CA ARG A 636 -18.40 -35.47 -7.34
C ARG A 636 -19.47 -36.40 -6.76
N ASN A 637 -20.66 -36.37 -7.35
CA ASN A 637 -21.82 -37.17 -6.90
C ASN A 637 -22.23 -36.96 -5.43
N GLY A 638 -21.99 -35.76 -4.88
CA GLY A 638 -22.30 -35.43 -3.49
C GLY A 638 -21.35 -36.09 -2.48
N ALA A 639 -20.11 -36.37 -2.86
CA ALA A 639 -19.09 -36.86 -1.94
C ALA A 639 -18.73 -35.78 -0.90
N SER A 640 -18.46 -36.21 0.33
CA SER A 640 -17.97 -35.34 1.42
C SER A 640 -16.49 -35.58 1.70
N GLY A 641 -15.83 -34.59 2.30
CA GLY A 641 -14.43 -34.66 2.69
C GLY A 641 -13.77 -33.31 2.77
N ILE A 642 -12.52 -33.28 3.19
CA ILE A 642 -11.73 -32.03 3.25
C ILE A 642 -11.21 -31.68 1.85
N GLY A 643 -11.61 -30.52 1.34
CA GLY A 643 -11.13 -29.94 0.09
C GLY A 643 -10.35 -28.64 0.30
N LEU A 644 -9.55 -28.29 -0.70
CA LEU A 644 -8.82 -27.03 -0.78
C LEU A 644 -9.12 -26.40 -2.14
N ILE A 645 -9.59 -25.16 -2.12
CA ILE A 645 -9.69 -24.33 -3.31
C ILE A 645 -8.57 -23.31 -3.32
N GLU A 646 -7.98 -23.09 -4.48
CA GLU A 646 -6.88 -22.13 -4.65
C GLU A 646 -7.13 -21.29 -5.89
N VAL A 647 -6.85 -19.99 -5.77
CA VAL A 647 -6.88 -19.05 -6.88
C VAL A 647 -5.51 -18.36 -6.96
N TYR A 648 -4.86 -18.47 -8.10
CA TYR A 648 -3.61 -17.76 -8.38
C TYR A 648 -3.82 -16.79 -9.53
N ASN A 649 -3.41 -15.56 -9.32
CA ASN A 649 -3.28 -14.59 -10.40
C ASN A 649 -1.91 -14.80 -11.07
N LEU A 650 -1.92 -15.14 -12.35
CA LEU A 650 -0.72 -15.41 -13.16
C LEU A 650 -0.23 -14.16 -13.91
N GLY A 651 -0.96 -13.03 -13.80
CA GLY A 651 -0.70 -11.86 -14.61
C GLY A 651 -1.20 -12.00 -16.06
N LEU A 652 -0.56 -11.31 -17.00
CA LEU A 652 -0.82 -11.41 -18.44
C LEU A 652 0.08 -12.45 -19.10
#